data_a3d10001901bf86fd83797eb3a816000
#
_entry.id   a3d10001901bf86fd83797eb3a816000
#
_cell.length_a   1.000
_cell.length_b   1.000
_cell.length_c   1.000
_cell.angle_alpha   90.00
_cell.angle_beta   90.00
_cell.angle_gamma   90.00
#
_symmetry.space_group_name_H-M   'P 1'
#
loop_
_entity.id
_entity.type
_entity.pdbx_description
1 polymer ?
#
loop_
_entity_poly.entity_id
_entity_poly.type
_entity_poly.pdbx_seq_one_letter_code
_entity_poly.pdbx_strand_id
1 'polypeptide(L)'
;MHKKIQYILLLMLFTCLIPVTAKNKSRISLNDEWQFKQSISQNWLPAQVPGAVHTDLMNNRMIKDPFYGVNEKSLQWIGEKDWEYKKTFTVDEALLQAPNVQLVFAGLDTYADIYINDYLVMKCDNMFRTWTLNPLPYLKKGENTIRIYFHSIFKVDMPKYLASPFQLQAWPNNDQSDIMLSLYARKAGYNYGWDWGPRLITTGIWRDVYLEYWDDIHIDGTQIITRKLESGKAKMEAVCTVMSDEDTKATFTVEYDKKEAVRKQVALTKGMNTVRVDFEVKNPELWWTNGLGNPRMYDFDIVLDKEGHKVTDRVKTGIRTLEIVREKDEQGQSMFVKLNGKAVFMKGANYIPLDNFPNRVPESWYEYIIKSAADVNMNMLRIWGGGIYEMDAFYEMCDKYGILVWQDMMFACGMFPADEHYLNSVAEEVKDNVKRLRNHPCIALWNGNNENEISYFGWGWKDRYTPEEDRIYQSNLHKLFYDVIPEAIQAVDETRYYHPTSPVTGYNNIDYNMGDVHFWSVWKGGWLEEYTEAKNIGRFMSEYGFQSYPEMRTIRRFASEHDLRLDSEVMLSHQRARNDQTRDPNFGNNMMKMYMEKYFKVPDDFSAFVYMSQYLQAEAVKIGIEAHRRAKPYCMGTLYWQINDCWPVASWSSIDYYGRWKALQYYVRDAYAEVLVSPYASGKQVVFKAISDRLQKMKGELEITTLTLEGQTVFSKKVSFDLGANGCEDVASITTTELYGGKKENEVFIYVTLNENGKTVSSNIHYPVYSNQYTYSKVAPIITVEKTNEGVNLRLRSSALIRGLYLYVDDDESFFEQNYVTLIPGKEEVVQVKTHLSAAAFEKQLKYLSVNQVN
;
A
#
# COMPACT_ATOMS: atom_id res chain seq x y z
N MET A 1 82.93 15.77 7.29
CA MET A 1 83.36 15.35 8.66
C MET A 1 82.10 15.00 9.47
N HIS A 2 82.02 13.70 9.80
CA HIS A 2 80.81 13.11 10.40
C HIS A 2 80.75 13.38 11.88
N LYS A 3 79.54 13.66 12.39
CA LYS A 3 79.22 13.39 13.78
C LYS A 3 77.89 12.58 13.82
N LYS A 4 77.98 11.33 14.25
CA LYS A 4 76.90 10.44 14.63
C LYS A 4 76.32 10.93 15.93
N ILE A 5 74.96 11.08 15.96
CA ILE A 5 74.21 11.21 17.22
C ILE A 5 73.38 9.93 17.36
N GLN A 6 73.68 9.18 18.42
CA GLN A 6 72.93 8.04 18.90
C GLN A 6 71.65 8.54 19.61
N TYR A 7 70.47 8.11 19.14
CA TYR A 7 69.26 8.24 19.91
C TYR A 7 68.92 6.97 20.65
N ILE A 8 68.91 7.11 21.97
CA ILE A 8 68.45 6.09 22.92
C ILE A 8 66.95 6.10 22.88
N LEU A 9 66.30 5.03 22.38
CA LEU A 9 64.86 4.83 22.42
C LEU A 9 64.44 4.33 23.81
N LEU A 10 63.87 5.18 24.63
CA LEU A 10 63.19 4.80 25.86
C LEU A 10 61.81 4.27 25.51
N LEU A 11 61.63 2.92 25.55
CA LEU A 11 60.28 2.28 25.39
C LEU A 11 59.50 2.50 26.68
N MET A 12 58.62 3.55 26.70
CA MET A 12 57.57 3.61 27.69
C MET A 12 56.44 2.67 27.24
N LEU A 13 56.26 1.56 27.93
CA LEU A 13 55.04 0.74 27.87
C LEU A 13 53.87 1.57 28.45
N PHE A 14 53.16 2.27 27.62
CA PHE A 14 51.80 2.70 27.94
C PHE A 14 50.91 1.48 27.78
N THR A 15 50.55 0.83 28.87
CA THR A 15 49.38 -0.02 28.94
C THR A 15 48.17 0.88 28.75
N CYS A 16 47.75 1.08 27.49
CA CYS A 16 46.43 1.56 27.22
C CYS A 16 45.45 0.51 27.76
N LEU A 17 44.89 0.78 28.91
CA LEU A 17 43.63 0.21 29.33
C LEU A 17 42.60 0.70 28.28
N ILE A 18 42.41 -0.07 27.24
CA ILE A 18 41.24 0.10 26.36
C ILE A 18 40.05 -0.18 27.28
N PRO A 19 39.17 0.81 27.53
CA PRO A 19 37.94 0.50 28.23
C PRO A 19 37.27 -0.59 27.41
N VAL A 20 36.97 -1.73 28.04
CA VAL A 20 36.05 -2.73 27.48
C VAL A 20 34.73 -2.02 27.36
N THR A 21 34.48 -1.44 26.19
CA THR A 21 33.16 -0.93 25.86
C THR A 21 32.26 -2.14 25.79
N ALA A 22 31.32 -2.20 26.71
CA ALA A 22 30.26 -3.18 26.72
C ALA A 22 29.72 -3.36 25.29
N LYS A 23 29.73 -4.60 24.81
CA LYS A 23 29.20 -4.89 23.48
C LYS A 23 27.69 -4.86 23.56
N ASN A 24 27.08 -3.82 22.98
CA ASN A 24 25.68 -3.87 22.57
C ASN A 24 25.44 -5.16 21.75
N LYS A 25 24.18 -5.59 21.67
CA LYS A 25 23.77 -6.67 20.78
C LYS A 25 24.49 -6.54 19.43
N SER A 26 25.31 -7.51 19.10
CA SER A 26 26.10 -7.52 17.86
C SER A 26 25.40 -8.39 16.83
N ARG A 27 25.38 -7.95 15.56
CA ARG A 27 24.76 -8.66 14.45
C ARG A 27 25.79 -8.98 13.37
N ILE A 28 25.78 -10.22 12.91
CA ILE A 28 26.58 -10.69 11.78
C ILE A 28 25.63 -11.10 10.66
N SER A 29 25.64 -10.39 9.53
CA SER A 29 24.85 -10.75 8.35
C SER A 29 25.35 -12.08 7.76
N LEU A 30 24.40 -12.91 7.37
CA LEU A 30 24.64 -14.15 6.63
C LEU A 30 23.98 -14.13 5.24
N ASN A 31 23.67 -12.97 4.67
CA ASN A 31 22.96 -12.85 3.39
C ASN A 31 23.83 -13.23 2.17
N ASP A 32 25.14 -13.06 2.24
CA ASP A 32 26.02 -13.26 1.08
C ASP A 32 26.36 -14.74 0.84
N GLU A 33 26.84 -15.06 -0.37
CA GLU A 33 27.44 -16.34 -0.76
C GLU A 33 26.56 -17.58 -0.59
N TRP A 34 25.26 -17.45 -0.80
CA TRP A 34 24.36 -18.58 -0.84
C TRP A 34 24.41 -19.29 -2.19
N GLN A 35 24.10 -20.57 -2.16
CA GLN A 35 23.89 -21.42 -3.33
C GLN A 35 22.53 -22.10 -3.24
N PHE A 36 21.90 -22.37 -4.39
CA PHE A 36 20.64 -23.11 -4.45
C PHE A 36 20.69 -24.22 -5.50
N LYS A 37 19.76 -25.15 -5.39
CA LYS A 37 19.51 -26.19 -6.38
C LYS A 37 18.09 -26.75 -6.24
N GLN A 38 17.57 -27.34 -7.30
CA GLN A 38 16.45 -28.27 -7.17
C GLN A 38 16.92 -29.49 -6.36
N SER A 39 16.10 -30.00 -5.43
CA SER A 39 16.52 -31.05 -4.47
C SER A 39 17.13 -32.30 -5.13
N ILE A 40 16.61 -32.69 -6.30
CA ILE A 40 17.12 -33.87 -7.05
C ILE A 40 18.41 -33.57 -7.85
N SER A 41 18.77 -32.31 -8.01
CA SER A 41 19.99 -31.92 -8.76
C SER A 41 21.24 -32.11 -7.91
N GLN A 42 22.37 -32.40 -8.56
CA GLN A 42 23.69 -32.43 -7.93
C GLN A 42 24.41 -31.08 -8.03
N ASN A 43 23.97 -30.19 -8.94
CA ASN A 43 24.64 -28.93 -9.24
C ASN A 43 24.11 -27.80 -8.39
N TRP A 44 24.96 -27.19 -7.57
CA TRP A 44 24.68 -25.97 -6.85
C TRP A 44 24.97 -24.76 -7.73
N LEU A 45 24.08 -23.79 -7.73
CA LEU A 45 24.15 -22.54 -8.46
C LEU A 45 24.16 -21.36 -7.48
N PRO A 46 24.75 -20.21 -7.84
CA PRO A 46 24.67 -19.01 -7.00
C PRO A 46 23.23 -18.59 -6.73
N ALA A 47 22.96 -18.22 -5.49
CA ALA A 47 21.67 -17.68 -5.03
C ALA A 47 21.84 -16.29 -4.42
N GLN A 48 20.81 -15.48 -4.54
CA GLN A 48 20.71 -14.19 -3.86
C GLN A 48 19.81 -14.33 -2.61
N VAL A 49 20.28 -13.81 -1.49
CA VAL A 49 19.50 -13.73 -0.23
C VAL A 49 19.59 -12.29 0.31
N PRO A 50 18.46 -11.65 0.60
CA PRO A 50 17.07 -12.12 0.35
C PRO A 50 16.75 -12.40 -1.10
N GLY A 51 15.91 -13.43 -1.36
CA GLY A 51 15.60 -13.87 -2.71
C GLY A 51 14.49 -14.93 -2.80
N ALA A 52 14.25 -15.36 -4.01
CA ALA A 52 13.34 -16.45 -4.33
C ALA A 52 13.91 -17.31 -5.45
N VAL A 53 13.50 -18.58 -5.51
CA VAL A 53 13.91 -19.52 -6.56
C VAL A 53 13.71 -18.95 -7.97
N HIS A 54 12.59 -18.27 -8.21
CA HIS A 54 12.31 -17.65 -9.51
C HIS A 54 13.36 -16.61 -9.90
N THR A 55 13.74 -15.73 -8.97
CA THR A 55 14.76 -14.70 -9.20
C THR A 55 16.14 -15.33 -9.39
N ASP A 56 16.45 -16.37 -8.62
CA ASP A 56 17.71 -17.11 -8.77
C ASP A 56 17.81 -17.85 -10.09
N LEU A 57 16.72 -18.46 -10.56
CA LEU A 57 16.67 -19.11 -11.88
C LEU A 57 16.83 -18.09 -13.02
N MET A 58 16.23 -16.88 -12.89
CA MET A 58 16.43 -15.79 -13.85
C MET A 58 17.88 -15.31 -13.87
N ASN A 59 18.46 -15.06 -12.70
CA ASN A 59 19.85 -14.60 -12.56
C ASN A 59 20.84 -15.59 -13.16
N ASN A 60 20.56 -16.90 -13.05
CA ASN A 60 21.34 -17.97 -13.66
C ASN A 60 20.93 -18.28 -15.12
N ARG A 61 20.03 -17.48 -15.73
CA ARG A 61 19.55 -17.61 -17.12
C ARG A 61 18.91 -18.97 -17.43
N MET A 62 18.33 -19.61 -16.44
CA MET A 62 17.64 -20.90 -16.57
C MET A 62 16.18 -20.75 -17.02
N ILE A 63 15.58 -19.60 -16.73
CA ILE A 63 14.23 -19.23 -17.17
C ILE A 63 14.25 -17.84 -17.79
N LYS A 64 13.25 -17.58 -18.64
CA LYS A 64 12.98 -16.25 -19.18
C LYS A 64 12.23 -15.41 -18.16
N ASP A 65 12.17 -14.09 -18.40
CA ASP A 65 11.37 -13.17 -17.59
C ASP A 65 9.91 -13.64 -17.55
N PRO A 66 9.35 -13.94 -16.35
CA PRO A 66 7.95 -14.37 -16.20
C PRO A 66 6.94 -13.35 -16.71
N PHE A 67 7.32 -12.07 -16.72
CA PHE A 67 6.42 -10.96 -17.04
C PHE A 67 6.34 -10.64 -18.54
N TYR A 68 7.16 -11.29 -19.36
CA TYR A 68 7.12 -11.10 -20.81
C TYR A 68 6.20 -12.11 -21.50
N GLY A 69 5.25 -11.59 -22.28
CA GLY A 69 4.36 -12.40 -23.09
C GLY A 69 3.51 -13.36 -22.25
N VAL A 70 3.62 -14.64 -22.52
CA VAL A 70 2.92 -15.71 -21.79
C VAL A 70 3.87 -16.61 -21.00
N ASN A 71 5.08 -16.14 -20.71
CA ASN A 71 6.11 -16.95 -20.05
C ASN A 71 5.66 -17.52 -18.69
N GLU A 72 4.84 -16.76 -17.92
CA GLU A 72 4.23 -17.21 -16.66
C GLU A 72 3.65 -18.63 -16.76
N LYS A 73 2.93 -18.91 -17.83
CA LYS A 73 2.26 -20.21 -18.03
C LYS A 73 3.23 -21.40 -18.02
N SER A 74 4.45 -21.20 -18.52
CA SER A 74 5.48 -22.25 -18.62
C SER A 74 6.28 -22.45 -17.33
N LEU A 75 6.08 -21.63 -16.30
CA LEU A 75 6.90 -21.62 -15.08
C LEU A 75 6.20 -22.23 -13.86
N GLN A 76 5.00 -22.77 -14.02
CA GLN A 76 4.20 -23.35 -12.92
C GLN A 76 4.92 -24.49 -12.20
N TRP A 77 5.78 -25.25 -12.93
CA TRP A 77 6.55 -26.36 -12.39
C TRP A 77 7.47 -25.98 -11.23
N ILE A 78 7.86 -24.69 -11.10
CA ILE A 78 8.80 -24.24 -10.07
C ILE A 78 8.19 -24.42 -8.68
N GLY A 79 6.91 -24.06 -8.47
CA GLY A 79 6.20 -24.25 -7.21
C GLY A 79 5.92 -25.72 -6.87
N GLU A 80 5.96 -26.63 -7.87
CA GLU A 80 5.74 -28.07 -7.67
C GLU A 80 6.97 -28.82 -7.15
N LYS A 81 8.14 -28.22 -7.18
CA LYS A 81 9.41 -28.86 -6.86
C LYS A 81 9.91 -28.46 -5.47
N ASP A 82 10.70 -29.36 -4.86
CA ASP A 82 11.45 -29.06 -3.66
C ASP A 82 12.78 -28.40 -4.04
N TRP A 83 13.24 -27.48 -3.21
CA TRP A 83 14.45 -26.71 -3.43
C TRP A 83 15.36 -26.76 -2.22
N GLU A 84 16.66 -26.62 -2.43
CA GLU A 84 17.64 -26.51 -1.37
C GLU A 84 18.47 -25.25 -1.50
N TYR A 85 18.74 -24.59 -0.37
CA TYR A 85 19.68 -23.49 -0.22
C TYR A 85 20.80 -23.92 0.72
N LYS A 86 22.02 -23.48 0.44
CA LYS A 86 23.19 -23.80 1.26
C LYS A 86 24.12 -22.59 1.37
N LYS A 87 24.67 -22.39 2.55
CA LYS A 87 25.71 -21.41 2.86
C LYS A 87 26.77 -22.04 3.74
N THR A 88 28.04 -21.75 3.44
CA THR A 88 29.19 -22.02 4.30
C THR A 88 29.63 -20.71 4.96
N PHE A 89 29.93 -20.73 6.25
CA PHE A 89 30.35 -19.56 7.01
C PHE A 89 31.37 -19.94 8.10
N THR A 90 32.19 -18.99 8.53
CA THR A 90 33.23 -19.23 9.55
C THR A 90 32.78 -18.71 10.91
N VAL A 91 32.98 -19.51 11.95
CA VAL A 91 32.71 -19.18 13.35
C VAL A 91 34.02 -19.10 14.09
N ASP A 92 34.23 -17.99 14.81
CA ASP A 92 35.41 -17.79 15.66
C ASP A 92 35.17 -18.24 17.11
N GLU A 93 36.24 -18.23 17.89
CA GLU A 93 36.17 -18.61 19.31
C GLU A 93 35.33 -17.64 20.14
N ALA A 94 35.32 -16.36 19.79
CA ALA A 94 34.57 -15.33 20.53
C ALA A 94 33.08 -15.57 20.46
N LEU A 95 32.54 -15.95 19.27
CA LEU A 95 31.15 -16.28 19.10
C LEU A 95 30.76 -17.55 19.87
N LEU A 96 31.63 -18.57 19.87
CA LEU A 96 31.36 -19.83 20.61
C LEU A 96 31.34 -19.65 22.13
N GLN A 97 31.98 -18.61 22.63
CA GLN A 97 32.05 -18.29 24.07
C GLN A 97 31.05 -17.21 24.47
N ALA A 98 30.32 -16.62 23.53
CA ALA A 98 29.25 -15.67 23.85
C ALA A 98 28.16 -16.38 24.66
N PRO A 99 27.69 -15.79 25.78
CA PRO A 99 26.66 -16.41 26.62
C PRO A 99 25.32 -16.58 25.91
N ASN A 100 25.00 -15.67 25.03
CA ASN A 100 23.73 -15.68 24.29
C ASN A 100 24.00 -15.50 22.80
N VAL A 101 23.53 -16.44 21.97
CA VAL A 101 23.62 -16.39 20.51
C VAL A 101 22.30 -16.85 19.91
N GLN A 102 21.80 -16.12 18.94
CA GLN A 102 20.64 -16.49 18.15
C GLN A 102 20.97 -16.48 16.66
N LEU A 103 20.57 -17.52 15.94
CA LEU A 103 20.46 -17.50 14.48
C LEU A 103 19.02 -17.10 14.13
N VAL A 104 18.90 -16.07 13.31
CA VAL A 104 17.63 -15.45 12.95
C VAL A 104 17.39 -15.56 11.45
N PHE A 105 16.22 -16.07 11.08
CA PHE A 105 15.65 -16.03 9.74
C PHE A 105 14.43 -15.10 9.79
N ALA A 106 14.55 -13.90 9.24
CA ALA A 106 13.48 -12.91 9.29
C ALA A 106 12.27 -13.26 8.40
N GLY A 107 12.43 -14.22 7.48
CA GLY A 107 11.34 -14.75 6.66
C GLY A 107 11.80 -15.90 5.76
N LEU A 108 11.08 -17.03 5.83
CA LEU A 108 11.29 -18.21 4.98
C LEU A 108 9.98 -18.55 4.25
N ASP A 109 10.01 -18.64 2.95
CA ASP A 109 8.84 -18.89 2.11
C ASP A 109 8.85 -20.31 1.55
N THR A 110 8.15 -21.26 2.16
CA THR A 110 7.24 -21.29 3.31
C THR A 110 7.58 -22.47 4.22
N TYR A 111 7.49 -23.70 3.70
CA TYR A 111 7.78 -24.95 4.44
C TYR A 111 9.27 -25.27 4.33
N ALA A 112 10.01 -25.11 5.42
CA ALA A 112 11.45 -25.25 5.43
C ALA A 112 11.97 -26.11 6.57
N ASP A 113 12.85 -27.05 6.26
CA ASP A 113 13.66 -27.80 7.22
C ASP A 113 15.07 -27.20 7.25
N ILE A 114 15.51 -26.71 8.42
CA ILE A 114 16.80 -26.04 8.61
C ILE A 114 17.81 -27.01 9.23
N TYR A 115 18.97 -27.09 8.61
CA TYR A 115 20.09 -27.92 9.08
C TYR A 115 21.32 -27.06 9.35
N ILE A 116 22.00 -27.32 10.48
CA ILE A 116 23.34 -26.79 10.79
C ILE A 116 24.27 -27.98 10.89
N ASN A 117 25.35 -28.02 10.08
CA ASN A 117 26.30 -29.14 10.06
C ASN A 117 25.62 -30.51 10.00
N ASP A 118 24.61 -30.64 9.11
CA ASP A 118 23.77 -31.84 8.92
C ASP A 118 22.79 -32.22 10.04
N TYR A 119 22.74 -31.48 11.15
CA TYR A 119 21.73 -31.66 12.18
C TYR A 119 20.46 -30.89 11.80
N LEU A 120 19.30 -31.55 11.78
CA LEU A 120 17.99 -30.88 11.66
C LEU A 120 17.75 -30.12 12.97
N VAL A 121 17.66 -28.79 12.87
CA VAL A 121 17.56 -27.90 14.04
C VAL A 121 16.22 -27.21 14.17
N MET A 122 15.48 -27.04 13.05
CA MET A 122 14.18 -26.36 13.06
C MET A 122 13.36 -26.75 11.84
N LYS A 123 12.02 -26.70 11.99
CA LYS A 123 11.04 -26.76 10.90
C LYS A 123 10.18 -25.51 10.90
N CYS A 124 9.98 -24.91 9.74
CA CYS A 124 9.23 -23.67 9.54
C CYS A 124 8.06 -23.93 8.59
N ASP A 125 6.94 -23.21 8.77
CA ASP A 125 5.69 -23.41 8.03
C ASP A 125 4.90 -22.11 7.77
N ASN A 126 5.53 -20.96 8.01
CA ASN A 126 4.88 -19.65 7.89
C ASN A 126 5.89 -18.61 7.37
N MET A 127 5.61 -18.03 6.21
CA MET A 127 6.51 -17.07 5.58
C MET A 127 6.58 -15.71 6.31
N PHE A 128 5.58 -15.37 7.11
CA PHE A 128 5.44 -14.07 7.76
C PHE A 128 6.06 -14.00 9.15
N ARG A 129 6.56 -15.14 9.66
CA ARG A 129 7.21 -15.23 10.99
C ARG A 129 8.71 -14.99 10.91
N THR A 130 9.23 -14.45 12.00
CA THR A 130 10.68 -14.46 12.31
C THR A 130 11.03 -15.74 13.08
N TRP A 131 11.92 -16.54 12.52
CA TRP A 131 12.32 -17.82 13.08
C TRP A 131 13.67 -17.69 13.76
N THR A 132 13.75 -18.05 15.03
CA THR A 132 14.97 -17.91 15.85
C THR A 132 15.31 -19.20 16.56
N LEU A 133 16.61 -19.50 16.65
CA LEU A 133 17.13 -20.63 17.45
C LEU A 133 18.49 -20.31 18.05
N ASN A 134 18.84 -21.00 19.14
CA ASN A 134 20.19 -21.01 19.65
C ASN A 134 21.04 -21.98 18.82
N PRO A 135 22.03 -21.50 18.03
CA PRO A 135 22.83 -22.36 17.15
C PRO A 135 24.03 -23.00 17.87
N LEU A 136 24.44 -22.53 19.07
CA LEU A 136 25.69 -22.93 19.76
C LEU A 136 25.87 -24.45 19.89
N PRO A 137 24.86 -25.27 20.22
CA PRO A 137 24.99 -26.72 20.32
C PRO A 137 25.45 -27.42 19.03
N TYR A 138 25.27 -26.76 17.89
CA TYR A 138 25.50 -27.32 16.55
C TYR A 138 26.72 -26.68 15.85
N LEU A 139 27.25 -25.57 16.39
CA LEU A 139 28.42 -24.87 15.82
C LEU A 139 29.75 -25.45 16.28
N LYS A 140 30.76 -25.34 15.43
CA LYS A 140 32.14 -25.63 15.71
C LYS A 140 33.04 -24.46 15.29
N LYS A 141 34.23 -24.38 15.86
CA LYS A 141 35.24 -23.42 15.43
C LYS A 141 35.63 -23.68 13.97
N GLY A 142 35.78 -22.63 13.19
CA GLY A 142 36.09 -22.71 11.78
C GLY A 142 34.86 -22.82 10.91
N GLU A 143 34.91 -23.64 9.88
CA GLU A 143 33.85 -23.76 8.85
C GLU A 143 32.61 -24.48 9.36
N ASN A 144 31.45 -23.88 9.15
CA ASN A 144 30.13 -24.41 9.43
C ASN A 144 29.23 -24.25 8.18
N THR A 145 28.22 -25.08 8.08
CA THR A 145 27.25 -25.06 6.96
C THR A 145 25.82 -24.89 7.47
N ILE A 146 25.08 -23.99 6.88
CA ILE A 146 23.63 -23.93 6.98
C ILE A 146 23.06 -24.48 5.67
N ARG A 147 22.12 -25.42 5.76
CA ARG A 147 21.34 -25.95 4.63
C ARG A 147 19.86 -25.86 4.95
N ILE A 148 19.09 -25.34 4.01
CA ILE A 148 17.63 -25.20 4.12
C ILE A 148 17.00 -26.01 3.02
N TYR A 149 16.13 -26.95 3.37
CA TYR A 149 15.34 -27.75 2.46
C TYR A 149 13.91 -27.19 2.41
N PHE A 150 13.53 -26.62 1.29
CA PHE A 150 12.18 -26.11 1.07
C PHE A 150 11.33 -27.20 0.41
N HIS A 151 10.23 -27.54 1.05
CA HIS A 151 9.22 -28.44 0.53
C HIS A 151 8.28 -27.73 -0.41
N SER A 152 7.88 -28.41 -1.49
CA SER A 152 6.81 -27.92 -2.36
C SER A 152 5.51 -27.78 -1.58
N ILE A 153 4.87 -26.63 -1.73
CA ILE A 153 3.54 -26.35 -1.17
C ILE A 153 2.53 -27.43 -1.55
N PHE A 154 2.54 -27.88 -2.80
CA PHE A 154 1.64 -28.92 -3.28
C PHE A 154 1.80 -30.23 -2.52
N LYS A 155 3.05 -30.62 -2.19
CA LYS A 155 3.32 -31.86 -1.43
C LYS A 155 2.86 -31.77 0.01
N VAL A 156 2.93 -30.60 0.62
CA VAL A 156 2.56 -30.38 2.03
C VAL A 156 1.07 -30.15 2.18
N ASP A 157 0.46 -29.36 1.32
CA ASP A 157 -0.92 -28.90 1.50
C ASP A 157 -1.97 -29.82 0.86
N MET A 158 -1.61 -30.59 -0.19
CA MET A 158 -2.53 -31.58 -0.77
C MET A 158 -3.05 -32.60 0.26
N PRO A 159 -2.20 -33.18 1.11
CA PRO A 159 -2.69 -34.05 2.21
C PRO A 159 -3.65 -33.33 3.18
N LYS A 160 -3.41 -32.05 3.50
CA LYS A 160 -4.30 -31.27 4.36
C LYS A 160 -5.65 -31.02 3.68
N TYR A 161 -5.64 -30.66 2.40
CA TYR A 161 -6.85 -30.51 1.59
C TYR A 161 -7.69 -31.79 1.59
N LEU A 162 -7.05 -32.94 1.34
CA LEU A 162 -7.73 -34.25 1.30
C LEU A 162 -8.24 -34.71 2.69
N ALA A 163 -7.58 -34.30 3.76
CA ALA A 163 -7.95 -34.64 5.13
C ALA A 163 -8.98 -33.66 5.74
N SER A 164 -9.30 -32.57 5.08
CA SER A 164 -10.26 -31.58 5.56
C SER A 164 -11.66 -32.20 5.71
N PRO A 165 -12.37 -32.00 6.83
CA PRO A 165 -13.69 -32.58 7.04
C PRO A 165 -14.76 -32.08 6.07
N PHE A 166 -14.53 -30.90 5.47
CA PHE A 166 -15.32 -30.32 4.39
C PHE A 166 -14.43 -29.41 3.55
N GLN A 167 -14.83 -29.17 2.31
CA GLN A 167 -14.05 -28.36 1.39
C GLN A 167 -14.09 -26.88 1.77
N LEU A 168 -12.93 -26.27 2.03
CA LEU A 168 -12.80 -24.84 2.22
C LEU A 168 -12.84 -24.13 0.87
N GLN A 169 -13.48 -22.97 0.81
CA GLN A 169 -13.61 -22.16 -0.41
C GLN A 169 -12.61 -21.03 -0.41
N ALA A 170 -12.08 -20.70 -1.59
CA ALA A 170 -11.37 -19.47 -1.87
C ALA A 170 -11.98 -18.80 -3.10
N TRP A 171 -11.71 -17.51 -3.26
CA TRP A 171 -12.07 -16.79 -4.47
C TRP A 171 -11.44 -17.47 -5.71
N PRO A 172 -12.18 -17.69 -6.82
CA PRO A 172 -11.66 -18.43 -7.98
C PRO A 172 -10.39 -17.85 -8.62
N ASN A 173 -10.17 -16.56 -8.50
CA ASN A 173 -8.95 -15.91 -8.97
C ASN A 173 -7.80 -15.99 -7.97
N ASN A 174 -8.07 -16.31 -6.72
CA ASN A 174 -7.06 -16.46 -5.68
C ASN A 174 -6.11 -17.63 -5.96
N ASP A 175 -6.65 -18.79 -6.32
CA ASP A 175 -5.83 -19.90 -6.77
C ASP A 175 -6.34 -20.35 -8.15
N GLN A 176 -5.66 -19.96 -9.20
CA GLN A 176 -6.06 -20.26 -10.59
C GLN A 176 -5.88 -21.74 -10.93
N SER A 177 -6.29 -22.60 -10.03
CA SER A 177 -6.23 -24.05 -10.07
C SER A 177 -7.61 -24.65 -9.77
N ASP A 178 -7.86 -25.88 -10.20
CA ASP A 178 -9.09 -26.61 -9.85
C ASP A 178 -9.09 -27.03 -8.36
N ILE A 179 -7.92 -27.13 -7.74
CA ILE A 179 -7.73 -27.44 -6.33
C ILE A 179 -7.09 -26.22 -5.64
N MET A 180 -7.82 -25.58 -4.74
CA MET A 180 -7.42 -24.35 -4.09
C MET A 180 -6.61 -24.66 -2.82
N LEU A 181 -5.27 -24.61 -2.92
CA LEU A 181 -4.34 -24.87 -1.83
C LEU A 181 -3.90 -23.61 -1.07
N SER A 182 -4.16 -22.43 -1.60
CA SER A 182 -3.76 -21.14 -1.03
C SER A 182 -4.21 -20.89 0.42
N LEU A 183 -5.22 -21.61 0.89
CA LEU A 183 -5.81 -21.48 2.22
C LEU A 183 -5.00 -22.16 3.32
N TYR A 184 -4.23 -23.21 2.99
CA TYR A 184 -3.59 -24.11 3.97
C TYR A 184 -2.20 -23.65 4.40
N ALA A 185 -1.50 -22.90 3.55
CA ALA A 185 -0.21 -22.31 3.86
C ALA A 185 -0.35 -20.91 4.43
N ARG A 186 0.46 -20.55 5.44
CA ARG A 186 0.65 -19.14 5.81
C ARG A 186 1.64 -18.52 4.85
N LYS A 187 1.12 -18.17 3.68
CA LYS A 187 1.84 -17.61 2.53
C LYS A 187 1.01 -16.52 1.86
N ALA A 188 1.68 -15.56 1.23
CA ALA A 188 1.05 -14.49 0.50
C ALA A 188 0.07 -15.03 -0.56
N GLY A 189 -1.22 -14.69 -0.41
CA GLY A 189 -2.29 -15.21 -1.25
C GLY A 189 -2.13 -14.85 -2.73
N TYR A 190 -1.63 -13.64 -3.03
CA TYR A 190 -1.46 -13.16 -4.40
C TYR A 190 -0.47 -13.98 -5.24
N ASN A 191 0.47 -14.70 -4.61
CA ASN A 191 1.38 -15.60 -5.33
C ASN A 191 0.65 -16.78 -6.03
N TYR A 192 -0.54 -17.13 -5.56
CA TYR A 192 -1.39 -18.15 -6.20
C TYR A 192 -2.21 -17.58 -7.38
N GLY A 193 -1.99 -16.33 -7.75
CA GLY A 193 -2.72 -15.60 -8.75
C GLY A 193 -3.89 -14.81 -8.18
N TRP A 194 -4.15 -13.66 -8.76
CA TRP A 194 -5.27 -12.79 -8.43
C TRP A 194 -5.86 -12.18 -9.70
N ASP A 195 -6.97 -11.43 -9.60
CA ASP A 195 -7.58 -10.77 -10.76
C ASP A 195 -6.78 -9.57 -11.30
N TRP A 196 -5.65 -9.28 -10.67
CA TRP A 196 -4.60 -8.33 -11.10
C TRP A 196 -3.18 -8.92 -11.02
N GLY A 197 -2.99 -10.15 -10.52
CA GLY A 197 -1.69 -10.75 -10.24
C GLY A 197 -1.39 -12.02 -11.05
N PRO A 198 -0.10 -12.31 -11.34
CA PRO A 198 0.29 -13.56 -11.97
C PRO A 198 0.25 -14.70 -10.95
N ARG A 199 0.14 -15.94 -11.43
CA ARG A 199 0.31 -17.12 -10.60
C ARG A 199 1.75 -17.56 -10.65
N LEU A 200 2.55 -17.14 -9.67
CA LEU A 200 3.96 -17.50 -9.51
C LEU A 200 4.20 -17.83 -8.04
N ILE A 201 4.03 -19.09 -7.67
CA ILE A 201 4.15 -19.59 -6.31
C ILE A 201 5.64 -19.61 -5.94
N THR A 202 6.07 -18.62 -5.18
CA THR A 202 7.46 -18.41 -4.78
C THR A 202 7.91 -19.40 -3.71
N THR A 203 9.21 -19.57 -3.58
CA THR A 203 9.90 -20.35 -2.53
C THR A 203 11.27 -19.73 -2.33
N GLY A 204 11.74 -19.56 -1.09
CA GLY A 204 13.09 -19.07 -0.84
C GLY A 204 13.27 -18.36 0.51
N ILE A 205 14.44 -17.80 0.68
CA ILE A 205 14.81 -16.98 1.84
C ILE A 205 14.49 -15.54 1.50
N TRP A 206 13.26 -15.08 1.78
CA TRP A 206 12.77 -13.81 1.24
C TRP A 206 13.07 -12.57 2.10
N ARG A 207 13.60 -12.79 3.32
CA ARG A 207 14.11 -11.74 4.21
C ARG A 207 15.48 -12.13 4.74
N ASP A 208 16.10 -11.25 5.52
CA ASP A 208 17.45 -11.38 6.04
C ASP A 208 17.68 -12.64 6.87
N VAL A 209 18.95 -13.13 6.81
CA VAL A 209 19.50 -14.16 7.71
C VAL A 209 20.71 -13.57 8.43
N TYR A 210 20.76 -13.73 9.76
CA TYR A 210 21.87 -13.21 10.56
C TYR A 210 22.05 -13.93 11.88
N LEU A 211 23.24 -13.80 12.45
CA LEU A 211 23.53 -14.16 13.85
C LEU A 211 23.45 -12.90 14.71
N GLU A 212 22.82 -13.01 15.87
CA GLU A 212 22.86 -12.01 16.92
C GLU A 212 23.46 -12.60 18.18
N TYR A 213 24.26 -11.83 18.89
CA TYR A 213 24.84 -12.26 20.17
C TYR A 213 24.98 -11.10 21.14
N TRP A 214 24.83 -11.38 22.41
CA TRP A 214 24.89 -10.40 23.50
C TRP A 214 25.42 -11.02 24.80
N ASP A 215 25.75 -10.16 25.75
CA ASP A 215 26.24 -10.57 27.07
C ASP A 215 25.06 -10.94 28.03
N ASP A 216 25.04 -10.45 29.26
CA ASP A 216 24.12 -10.84 30.33
C ASP A 216 22.75 -10.17 30.31
N ILE A 217 22.63 -9.01 29.68
CA ILE A 217 21.36 -8.31 29.50
C ILE A 217 21.21 -7.81 28.05
N HIS A 218 19.97 -7.78 27.57
CA HIS A 218 19.68 -7.14 26.31
C HIS A 218 18.23 -6.63 26.25
N ILE A 219 17.99 -5.62 25.42
CA ILE A 219 16.65 -5.12 25.10
C ILE A 219 16.13 -5.89 23.90
N ASP A 220 15.02 -6.65 24.07
CA ASP A 220 14.35 -7.38 23.00
C ASP A 220 13.49 -6.45 22.11
N GLY A 221 13.09 -5.31 22.66
CA GLY A 221 12.40 -4.26 21.93
C GLY A 221 11.69 -3.29 22.86
N THR A 222 11.50 -2.09 22.34
CA THR A 222 10.83 -1.01 23.06
C THR A 222 9.62 -0.48 22.25
N GLN A 223 8.53 -0.17 22.93
CA GLN A 223 7.44 0.62 22.40
C GLN A 223 7.40 1.98 23.10
N ILE A 224 7.32 3.07 22.32
CA ILE A 224 7.12 4.43 22.83
C ILE A 224 5.67 4.83 22.56
N ILE A 225 4.93 5.12 23.61
CA ILE A 225 3.48 5.38 23.56
C ILE A 225 3.18 6.83 23.95
N THR A 226 2.41 7.53 23.14
CA THR A 226 1.80 8.80 23.53
C THR A 226 0.50 8.51 24.27
N ARG A 227 0.50 8.66 25.59
CA ARG A 227 -0.69 8.39 26.44
C ARG A 227 -1.70 9.53 26.38
N LYS A 228 -1.22 10.78 26.38
CA LYS A 228 -2.10 11.95 26.38
C LYS A 228 -1.39 13.21 25.87
N LEU A 229 -2.11 14.02 25.10
CA LEU A 229 -1.68 15.35 24.72
C LEU A 229 -2.38 16.37 25.66
N GLU A 230 -1.58 17.22 26.30
CA GLU A 230 -2.04 18.33 27.15
C GLU A 230 -1.46 19.64 26.60
N SER A 231 -1.97 20.78 27.08
CA SER A 231 -1.43 22.08 26.68
C SER A 231 0.06 22.18 27.01
N GLY A 232 0.92 22.30 25.99
CA GLY A 232 2.37 22.44 26.14
C GLY A 232 3.14 21.18 26.50
N LYS A 233 2.51 19.99 26.55
CA LYS A 233 3.24 18.74 26.82
C LYS A 233 2.52 17.49 26.30
N ALA A 234 3.29 16.44 26.04
CA ALA A 234 2.81 15.08 25.83
C ALA A 234 3.21 14.20 27.02
N LYS A 235 2.27 13.44 27.54
CA LYS A 235 2.53 12.34 28.47
C LYS A 235 2.83 11.09 27.67
N MET A 236 4.01 10.52 27.91
CA MET A 236 4.56 9.40 27.19
C MET A 236 4.83 8.22 28.12
N GLU A 237 4.88 7.03 27.58
CA GLU A 237 5.35 5.83 28.29
C GLU A 237 6.31 5.05 27.38
N ALA A 238 7.42 4.60 27.96
CA ALA A 238 8.30 3.60 27.35
C ALA A 238 7.98 2.22 27.94
N VAL A 239 7.62 1.27 27.08
CA VAL A 239 7.39 -0.16 27.42
C VAL A 239 8.50 -0.96 26.80
N CYS A 240 9.43 -1.43 27.63
CA CYS A 240 10.65 -2.08 27.20
C CYS A 240 10.64 -3.55 27.63
N THR A 241 10.87 -4.46 26.70
CA THR A 241 11.08 -5.88 26.99
C THR A 241 12.58 -6.13 27.16
N VAL A 242 12.98 -6.63 28.31
CA VAL A 242 14.39 -6.84 28.69
C VAL A 242 14.60 -8.29 29.08
N MET A 243 15.60 -8.94 28.48
CA MET A 243 16.10 -10.23 28.94
C MET A 243 17.27 -10.01 29.90
N SER A 244 17.26 -10.70 31.04
CA SER A 244 18.35 -10.68 32.04
C SER A 244 18.71 -12.09 32.44
N ASP A 245 20.00 -12.39 32.54
CA ASP A 245 20.50 -13.71 32.94
C ASP A 245 20.45 -13.92 34.46
N GLU A 246 20.24 -12.84 35.24
CA GLU A 246 20.18 -12.87 36.70
C GLU A 246 19.22 -11.82 37.27
N ASP A 247 18.91 -11.95 38.55
CA ASP A 247 18.22 -10.92 39.34
C ASP A 247 19.19 -9.77 39.59
N THR A 248 18.80 -8.55 39.14
CA THR A 248 19.68 -7.38 39.21
C THR A 248 18.93 -6.07 39.29
N LYS A 249 19.64 -4.96 39.43
CA LYS A 249 19.13 -3.61 39.28
C LYS A 249 19.89 -2.90 38.17
N ALA A 250 19.14 -2.11 37.39
CA ALA A 250 19.72 -1.30 36.34
C ALA A 250 19.13 0.12 36.34
N THR A 251 19.89 1.08 35.80
CA THR A 251 19.39 2.42 35.56
C THR A 251 18.75 2.49 34.19
N PHE A 252 17.47 2.75 34.12
CA PHE A 252 16.73 2.94 32.88
C PHE A 252 16.65 4.44 32.56
N THR A 253 17.13 4.83 31.38
CA THR A 253 17.11 6.23 30.91
C THR A 253 16.40 6.30 29.55
N VAL A 254 15.54 7.29 29.38
CA VAL A 254 14.96 7.67 28.08
C VAL A 254 15.50 9.03 27.69
N GLU A 255 16.10 9.11 26.52
CA GLU A 255 16.51 10.37 25.89
C GLU A 255 15.72 10.57 24.59
N TYR A 256 15.39 11.82 24.24
CA TYR A 256 14.85 12.17 22.94
C TYR A 256 15.59 13.37 22.37
N ASP A 257 15.90 13.34 21.10
CA ASP A 257 16.68 14.37 20.42
C ASP A 257 17.92 14.79 21.26
N LYS A 258 18.60 13.80 21.87
CA LYS A 258 19.79 13.96 22.76
C LYS A 258 19.50 14.70 24.09
N LYS A 259 18.26 14.75 24.55
CA LYS A 259 17.86 15.32 25.84
C LYS A 259 17.31 14.22 26.75
N GLU A 260 17.81 14.13 27.98
CA GLU A 260 17.29 13.21 28.98
C GLU A 260 15.84 13.63 29.34
N ALA A 261 14.89 12.68 29.13
CA ALA A 261 13.50 12.82 29.52
C ALA A 261 13.24 12.29 30.92
N VAL A 262 13.82 11.13 31.23
CA VAL A 262 13.65 10.46 32.52
C VAL A 262 14.84 9.52 32.80
N ARG A 263 15.17 9.39 34.09
CA ARG A 263 16.15 8.41 34.62
C ARG A 263 15.57 7.75 35.87
N LYS A 264 15.53 6.40 35.90
CA LYS A 264 14.89 5.65 36.96
C LYS A 264 15.62 4.34 37.23
N GLN A 265 15.73 3.91 38.50
CA GLN A 265 16.19 2.57 38.86
C GLN A 265 15.06 1.57 38.66
N VAL A 266 15.38 0.46 38.01
CA VAL A 266 14.47 -0.66 37.77
C VAL A 266 15.07 -1.95 38.30
N ALA A 267 14.24 -2.84 38.83
CA ALA A 267 14.63 -4.18 39.22
C ALA A 267 14.31 -5.12 38.08
N LEU A 268 15.26 -5.98 37.75
CA LEU A 268 15.12 -7.06 36.76
C LEU A 268 15.22 -8.41 37.47
N THR A 269 14.39 -9.32 37.09
CA THR A 269 14.47 -10.75 37.48
C THR A 269 15.12 -11.55 36.36
N LYS A 270 15.70 -12.67 36.69
CA LYS A 270 16.21 -13.61 35.68
C LYS A 270 15.11 -14.00 34.70
N GLY A 271 15.40 -13.91 33.40
CA GLY A 271 14.49 -14.16 32.30
C GLY A 271 13.92 -12.86 31.68
N MET A 272 12.74 -12.95 31.07
CA MET A 272 12.09 -11.86 30.38
C MET A 272 11.37 -10.92 31.36
N ASN A 273 11.61 -9.62 31.23
CA ASN A 273 11.02 -8.56 32.04
C ASN A 273 10.29 -7.54 31.15
N THR A 274 9.20 -6.99 31.64
CA THR A 274 8.56 -5.83 31.04
C THR A 274 8.76 -4.61 31.93
N VAL A 275 9.55 -3.65 31.47
CA VAL A 275 9.84 -2.40 32.18
C VAL A 275 8.97 -1.30 31.60
N ARG A 276 8.17 -0.64 32.46
CA ARG A 276 7.31 0.50 32.10
C ARG A 276 7.78 1.77 32.79
N VAL A 277 8.01 2.83 32.03
CA VAL A 277 8.48 4.11 32.56
C VAL A 277 7.74 5.26 31.90
N ASP A 278 7.01 6.03 32.72
CA ASP A 278 6.35 7.25 32.30
C ASP A 278 7.35 8.40 32.21
N PHE A 279 7.16 9.27 31.19
CA PHE A 279 7.93 10.48 31.00
C PHE A 279 7.12 11.56 30.27
N GLU A 280 7.66 12.78 30.18
CA GLU A 280 7.00 13.89 29.50
C GLU A 280 7.91 14.51 28.44
N VAL A 281 7.31 14.87 27.30
CA VAL A 281 7.94 15.71 26.27
C VAL A 281 7.28 17.09 26.30
N LYS A 282 8.08 18.14 26.58
CA LYS A 282 7.60 19.52 26.68
C LYS A 282 7.53 20.18 25.30
N ASN A 283 6.41 20.86 25.05
CA ASN A 283 6.14 21.56 23.78
C ASN A 283 6.46 20.71 22.55
N PRO A 284 5.86 19.49 22.43
CA PRO A 284 6.15 18.62 21.30
C PRO A 284 5.61 19.21 20.00
N GLU A 285 6.36 19.09 18.92
CA GLU A 285 5.84 19.20 17.57
C GLU A 285 5.15 17.86 17.25
N LEU A 286 3.84 17.90 16.93
CA LEU A 286 3.06 16.68 16.72
C LEU A 286 3.27 16.11 15.32
N TRP A 287 3.15 14.78 15.22
CA TRP A 287 3.06 14.11 13.93
C TRP A 287 1.65 14.33 13.34
N TRP A 288 1.59 14.82 12.10
CA TRP A 288 0.34 15.03 11.37
C TRP A 288 0.35 14.28 10.05
N THR A 289 -0.83 13.88 9.62
CA THR A 289 -1.00 13.31 8.28
C THR A 289 -0.89 14.38 7.20
N ASN A 290 -0.55 13.95 5.98
CA ASN A 290 -0.40 14.81 4.80
C ASN A 290 -1.59 15.78 4.65
N GLY A 291 -1.32 17.04 4.37
CA GLY A 291 -2.29 18.13 4.23
C GLY A 291 -2.74 18.79 5.54
N LEU A 292 -2.39 18.28 6.73
CA LEU A 292 -2.81 18.86 8.01
C LEU A 292 -1.66 19.42 8.85
N GLY A 293 -0.42 19.11 8.53
CA GLY A 293 0.78 19.59 9.24
C GLY A 293 2.00 18.76 8.93
N ASN A 294 3.07 19.00 9.69
CA ASN A 294 4.33 18.29 9.50
C ASN A 294 4.27 16.90 10.15
N PRO A 295 4.75 15.84 9.50
CA PRO A 295 4.91 14.51 10.08
C PRO A 295 6.21 14.43 10.90
N ARG A 296 6.29 15.13 12.03
CA ARG A 296 7.51 15.22 12.86
C ARG A 296 7.84 13.86 13.50
N MET A 297 9.03 13.34 13.21
CA MET A 297 9.60 12.15 13.84
C MET A 297 10.63 12.52 14.90
N TYR A 298 10.68 11.75 15.99
CA TYR A 298 11.64 11.86 17.08
C TYR A 298 12.47 10.60 17.19
N ASP A 299 13.76 10.75 17.49
CA ASP A 299 14.62 9.64 17.89
C ASP A 299 14.61 9.53 19.42
N PHE A 300 14.18 8.38 19.93
CA PHE A 300 14.23 8.01 21.34
C PHE A 300 15.33 6.99 21.56
N ASP A 301 16.31 7.32 22.38
CA ASP A 301 17.34 6.41 22.83
C ASP A 301 16.96 5.89 24.23
N ILE A 302 16.81 4.56 24.35
CA ILE A 302 16.52 3.87 25.60
C ILE A 302 17.82 3.23 26.06
N VAL A 303 18.33 3.67 27.20
CA VAL A 303 19.59 3.17 27.76
C VAL A 303 19.31 2.41 29.03
N LEU A 304 19.75 1.17 29.10
CA LEU A 304 19.73 0.36 30.31
C LEU A 304 21.18 0.18 30.77
N ASP A 305 21.52 0.72 31.94
CA ASP A 305 22.87 0.71 32.53
C ASP A 305 22.89 -0.18 33.77
N LYS A 306 23.57 -1.34 33.68
CA LYS A 306 23.84 -2.26 34.76
C LYS A 306 25.31 -2.11 35.17
N GLU A 307 25.60 -1.40 36.27
CA GLU A 307 26.92 -1.24 36.83
C GLU A 307 28.00 -0.77 35.82
N GLY A 308 27.61 0.11 34.87
CA GLY A 308 28.48 0.59 33.81
C GLY A 308 28.41 -0.21 32.49
N HIS A 309 27.74 -1.36 32.48
CA HIS A 309 27.39 -2.10 31.28
C HIS A 309 26.10 -1.49 30.67
N LYS A 310 26.25 -0.80 29.53
CA LYS A 310 25.13 -0.10 28.87
C LYS A 310 24.65 -0.87 27.64
N VAL A 311 23.34 -1.14 27.61
CA VAL A 311 22.63 -1.63 26.44
C VAL A 311 21.71 -0.53 25.96
N THR A 312 21.63 -0.32 24.65
CA THR A 312 20.82 0.76 24.08
C THR A 312 19.90 0.22 22.99
N ASP A 313 18.64 0.64 23.01
CA ASP A 313 17.70 0.49 21.93
C ASP A 313 17.31 1.86 21.40
N ARG A 314 17.12 1.99 20.08
CA ARG A 314 16.72 3.23 19.43
C ARG A 314 15.38 3.07 18.75
N VAL A 315 14.42 3.90 19.14
CA VAL A 315 13.08 3.93 18.56
C VAL A 315 12.84 5.27 17.88
N LYS A 316 12.51 5.25 16.60
CA LYS A 316 12.09 6.43 15.85
C LYS A 316 10.57 6.42 15.73
N THR A 317 9.89 7.43 16.29
CA THR A 317 8.43 7.52 16.24
C THR A 317 7.95 8.97 16.27
N GLY A 318 6.68 9.20 15.90
CA GLY A 318 6.00 10.50 15.98
C GLY A 318 5.13 10.61 17.22
N ILE A 319 5.04 11.81 17.79
CA ILE A 319 4.16 12.09 18.93
C ILE A 319 2.77 12.48 18.42
N ARG A 320 1.78 11.63 18.65
CA ARG A 320 0.41 11.85 18.23
C ARG A 320 -0.58 11.03 19.06
N THR A 321 -1.86 11.43 19.07
CA THR A 321 -2.97 10.56 19.46
C THR A 321 -3.82 10.23 18.22
N LEU A 322 -4.30 8.99 18.13
CA LEU A 322 -5.20 8.54 17.06
C LEU A 322 -6.28 7.65 17.64
N GLU A 323 -7.50 7.92 17.25
CA GLU A 323 -8.69 7.14 17.63
C GLU A 323 -9.48 6.80 16.37
N ILE A 324 -9.98 5.57 16.27
CA ILE A 324 -11.02 5.20 15.32
C ILE A 324 -12.35 5.37 16.06
N VAL A 325 -13.10 6.40 15.68
CA VAL A 325 -14.37 6.73 16.34
C VAL A 325 -15.50 5.95 15.71
N ARG A 326 -16.25 5.24 16.56
CA ARG A 326 -17.43 4.45 16.20
C ARG A 326 -18.57 4.75 17.17
N GLU A 327 -19.28 5.82 16.91
CA GLU A 327 -20.40 6.30 17.73
C GLU A 327 -21.72 5.98 17.05
N LYS A 328 -22.70 5.51 17.83
CA LYS A 328 -24.07 5.34 17.35
C LYS A 328 -24.70 6.69 17.15
N ASP A 329 -25.41 6.87 16.04
CA ASP A 329 -26.21 8.05 15.73
C ASP A 329 -27.60 7.64 15.18
N GLU A 330 -28.41 8.59 14.73
CA GLU A 330 -29.77 8.35 14.21
C GLU A 330 -29.75 7.52 12.91
N GLN A 331 -28.62 7.47 12.22
CA GLN A 331 -28.48 6.80 10.91
C GLN A 331 -27.70 5.48 11.00
N GLY A 332 -27.20 5.08 12.18
CA GLY A 332 -26.44 3.84 12.36
C GLY A 332 -25.22 3.99 13.27
N GLN A 333 -24.02 3.73 12.75
CA GLN A 333 -22.77 3.87 13.51
C GLN A 333 -21.67 4.52 12.66
N SER A 334 -21.14 5.64 13.12
CA SER A 334 -20.03 6.32 12.43
C SER A 334 -18.77 5.48 12.38
N MET A 335 -17.89 5.78 11.41
CA MET A 335 -16.50 5.30 11.37
C MET A 335 -15.62 6.39 10.81
N PHE A 336 -14.72 6.95 11.63
CA PHE A 336 -13.77 7.95 11.17
C PHE A 336 -12.51 8.01 12.04
N VAL A 337 -11.45 8.56 11.46
CA VAL A 337 -10.18 8.81 12.15
C VAL A 337 -10.23 10.16 12.87
N LYS A 338 -9.84 10.15 14.14
CA LYS A 338 -9.61 11.36 14.94
C LYS A 338 -8.13 11.42 15.30
N LEU A 339 -7.40 12.32 14.64
CA LEU A 339 -5.96 12.52 14.82
C LEU A 339 -5.70 13.79 15.64
N ASN A 340 -4.94 13.67 16.72
CA ASN A 340 -4.64 14.80 17.65
C ASN A 340 -5.92 15.57 18.06
N GLY A 341 -7.00 14.83 18.30
CA GLY A 341 -8.29 15.38 18.68
C GLY A 341 -9.11 16.03 17.55
N LYS A 342 -8.67 15.92 16.27
CA LYS A 342 -9.37 16.45 15.09
C LYS A 342 -9.92 15.32 14.24
N ALA A 343 -11.20 15.40 13.86
CA ALA A 343 -11.79 14.50 12.86
C ALA A 343 -11.15 14.78 11.49
N VAL A 344 -10.73 13.74 10.79
CA VAL A 344 -10.02 13.82 9.51
C VAL A 344 -10.75 12.98 8.48
N PHE A 345 -11.02 13.55 7.31
CA PHE A 345 -11.51 12.81 6.17
C PHE A 345 -10.36 12.02 5.54
N MET A 346 -10.47 10.68 5.46
CA MET A 346 -9.45 9.82 4.86
C MET A 346 -9.59 9.81 3.34
N LYS A 347 -8.48 10.12 2.66
CA LYS A 347 -8.34 10.18 1.20
C LYS A 347 -7.19 9.27 0.80
N GLY A 348 -7.46 8.27 -0.05
CA GLY A 348 -6.39 7.37 -0.42
C GLY A 348 -6.80 6.23 -1.34
N ALA A 349 -6.05 5.16 -1.25
CA ALA A 349 -6.25 3.97 -2.06
C ALA A 349 -5.84 2.70 -1.30
N ASN A 350 -6.26 1.56 -1.86
CA ASN A 350 -5.71 0.27 -1.47
C ASN A 350 -4.34 0.07 -2.13
N TYR A 351 -3.45 -0.59 -1.40
CA TYR A 351 -2.09 -0.90 -1.81
C TYR A 351 -1.90 -2.41 -1.83
N ILE A 352 -1.30 -2.91 -2.90
CA ILE A 352 -0.88 -4.30 -3.08
C ILE A 352 0.65 -4.36 -3.16
N PRO A 353 1.31 -5.53 -3.01
CA PRO A 353 2.77 -5.61 -3.15
C PRO A 353 3.27 -5.02 -4.48
N LEU A 354 4.41 -4.31 -4.45
CA LEU A 354 4.97 -3.62 -5.63
C LEU A 354 5.51 -4.55 -6.70
N ASP A 355 5.74 -5.80 -6.35
CA ASP A 355 6.26 -6.83 -7.26
C ASP A 355 5.81 -8.22 -6.79
N ASN A 356 5.70 -9.17 -7.71
CA ASN A 356 5.49 -10.58 -7.35
C ASN A 356 6.69 -11.19 -6.59
N PHE A 357 7.86 -10.54 -6.71
CA PHE A 357 9.11 -10.90 -6.04
C PHE A 357 9.58 -9.73 -5.15
N PRO A 358 9.07 -9.56 -3.92
CA PRO A 358 9.30 -8.38 -3.09
C PRO A 358 10.78 -8.05 -2.84
N ASN A 359 11.64 -9.08 -2.85
CA ASN A 359 13.07 -8.92 -2.60
C ASN A 359 13.82 -8.12 -3.68
N ARG A 360 13.25 -7.89 -4.86
CA ARG A 360 13.87 -7.08 -5.92
C ARG A 360 13.38 -5.63 -5.97
N VAL A 361 12.49 -5.25 -5.06
CA VAL A 361 11.99 -3.87 -4.96
C VAL A 361 13.01 -3.01 -4.18
N PRO A 362 13.64 -1.99 -4.80
CA PRO A 362 14.56 -1.12 -4.10
C PRO A 362 13.81 -0.13 -3.20
N GLU A 363 14.46 0.37 -2.13
CA GLU A 363 13.88 1.37 -1.21
C GLU A 363 13.38 2.62 -1.94
N SER A 364 14.08 3.07 -2.98
CA SER A 364 13.68 4.20 -3.81
C SER A 364 12.32 4.02 -4.49
N TRP A 365 11.90 2.78 -4.70
CA TRP A 365 10.60 2.49 -5.30
C TRP A 365 9.46 2.67 -4.29
N TYR A 366 9.67 2.26 -3.03
CA TYR A 366 8.74 2.57 -1.93
C TYR A 366 8.61 4.08 -1.75
N GLU A 367 9.73 4.82 -1.75
CA GLU A 367 9.69 6.28 -1.67
C GLU A 367 8.91 6.89 -2.83
N TYR A 368 9.13 6.42 -4.06
CA TYR A 368 8.43 6.91 -5.24
C TYR A 368 6.91 6.75 -5.14
N ILE A 369 6.43 5.57 -4.77
CA ILE A 369 4.98 5.29 -4.66
C ILE A 369 4.34 6.09 -3.53
N ILE A 370 4.97 6.12 -2.34
CA ILE A 370 4.42 6.85 -1.18
C ILE A 370 4.44 8.36 -1.44
N LYS A 371 5.52 8.87 -2.04
CA LYS A 371 5.58 10.28 -2.46
C LYS A 371 4.52 10.59 -3.52
N SER A 372 4.32 9.70 -4.51
CA SER A 372 3.25 9.86 -5.51
C SER A 372 1.85 9.88 -4.90
N ALA A 373 1.61 9.12 -3.81
CA ALA A 373 0.39 9.20 -3.04
C ALA A 373 0.24 10.56 -2.34
N ALA A 374 1.31 11.04 -1.69
CA ALA A 374 1.31 12.34 -1.02
C ALA A 374 1.12 13.50 -2.00
N ASP A 375 1.77 13.45 -3.17
CA ASP A 375 1.71 14.49 -4.22
C ASP A 375 0.29 14.65 -4.81
N VAL A 376 -0.57 13.63 -4.68
CA VAL A 376 -1.99 13.68 -5.09
C VAL A 376 -2.94 13.84 -3.91
N ASN A 377 -2.46 14.39 -2.79
CA ASN A 377 -3.25 14.72 -1.60
C ASN A 377 -3.85 13.52 -0.84
N MET A 378 -3.30 12.32 -1.02
CA MET A 378 -3.65 11.19 -0.18
C MET A 378 -3.10 11.36 1.23
N ASN A 379 -3.81 10.82 2.21
CA ASN A 379 -3.42 10.81 3.62
C ASN A 379 -3.58 9.43 4.28
N MET A 380 -4.03 8.41 3.52
CA MET A 380 -4.14 7.02 3.97
C MET A 380 -3.90 6.06 2.82
N LEU A 381 -3.22 4.94 3.11
CA LEU A 381 -3.17 3.76 2.26
C LEU A 381 -3.63 2.54 3.08
N ARG A 382 -4.34 1.61 2.43
CA ARG A 382 -4.67 0.32 3.03
C ARG A 382 -3.80 -0.77 2.43
N ILE A 383 -3.00 -1.44 3.26
CA ILE A 383 -2.29 -2.66 2.87
C ILE A 383 -3.30 -3.81 2.89
N TRP A 384 -3.59 -4.32 1.71
CA TRP A 384 -4.59 -5.37 1.49
C TRP A 384 -4.11 -6.75 1.98
N GLY A 385 -5.04 -7.52 2.58
CA GLY A 385 -4.75 -8.76 3.31
C GLY A 385 -4.34 -9.97 2.47
N GLY A 386 -4.39 -9.91 1.15
CA GLY A 386 -3.87 -10.98 0.27
C GLY A 386 -2.40 -10.81 -0.13
N GLY A 387 -1.74 -9.75 0.35
CA GLY A 387 -0.35 -9.41 0.06
C GLY A 387 0.64 -9.91 1.10
N ILE A 388 1.49 -9.01 1.55
CA ILE A 388 2.52 -9.23 2.59
C ILE A 388 2.46 -8.12 3.63
N TYR A 389 2.97 -8.38 4.84
CA TYR A 389 3.42 -7.29 5.72
C TYR A 389 4.65 -6.67 5.08
N GLU A 390 4.55 -5.42 4.64
CA GLU A 390 5.56 -4.79 3.80
C GLU A 390 6.93 -4.67 4.46
N MET A 391 7.94 -4.32 3.66
CA MET A 391 9.29 -4.02 4.14
C MET A 391 9.28 -2.73 4.97
N ASP A 392 10.24 -2.59 5.88
CA ASP A 392 10.33 -1.44 6.80
C ASP A 392 10.37 -0.10 6.04
N ALA A 393 11.04 -0.06 4.88
CA ALA A 393 11.10 1.11 4.02
C ALA A 393 9.70 1.67 3.64
N PHE A 394 8.70 0.81 3.44
CA PHE A 394 7.33 1.27 3.17
C PHE A 394 6.77 2.12 4.33
N TYR A 395 6.88 1.60 5.55
CA TYR A 395 6.35 2.28 6.74
C TYR A 395 7.16 3.52 7.09
N GLU A 396 8.49 3.48 6.93
CA GLU A 396 9.35 4.64 7.10
C GLU A 396 9.01 5.77 6.15
N MET A 397 8.69 5.46 4.89
CA MET A 397 8.23 6.46 3.93
C MET A 397 6.83 6.97 4.28
N CYS A 398 5.91 6.11 4.74
CA CYS A 398 4.60 6.55 5.24
C CYS A 398 4.72 7.49 6.45
N ASP A 399 5.62 7.20 7.39
CA ASP A 399 5.94 8.08 8.52
C ASP A 399 6.48 9.43 8.05
N LYS A 400 7.40 9.42 7.08
CA LYS A 400 8.06 10.60 6.52
C LYS A 400 7.10 11.52 5.77
N TYR A 401 6.20 10.96 4.98
CA TYR A 401 5.26 11.72 4.13
C TYR A 401 3.89 11.95 4.78
N GLY A 402 3.68 11.45 6.00
CA GLY A 402 2.41 11.62 6.71
C GLY A 402 1.26 10.82 6.11
N ILE A 403 1.51 9.63 5.62
CA ILE A 403 0.47 8.74 5.07
C ILE A 403 0.07 7.72 6.14
N LEU A 404 -1.16 7.78 6.62
CA LEU A 404 -1.71 6.79 7.54
C LEU A 404 -1.82 5.42 6.85
N VAL A 405 -1.65 4.35 7.60
CA VAL A 405 -1.73 2.97 7.12
C VAL A 405 -2.85 2.23 7.84
N TRP A 406 -3.79 1.74 7.07
CA TRP A 406 -4.73 0.69 7.47
C TRP A 406 -4.07 -0.65 7.16
N GLN A 407 -3.68 -1.40 8.20
CA GLN A 407 -2.92 -2.64 8.04
C GLN A 407 -3.82 -3.85 8.17
N ASP A 408 -4.05 -4.58 7.07
CA ASP A 408 -4.68 -5.89 7.14
C ASP A 408 -3.69 -6.96 7.65
N MET A 409 -4.18 -7.92 8.42
CA MET A 409 -3.54 -9.22 8.58
C MET A 409 -3.69 -10.01 7.28
N MET A 410 -2.73 -10.91 7.01
CA MET A 410 -2.63 -11.56 5.70
C MET A 410 -3.67 -12.66 5.51
N PHE A 411 -4.94 -12.24 5.37
CA PHE A 411 -6.11 -13.06 5.06
C PHE A 411 -7.02 -12.33 4.06
N ALA A 412 -7.39 -12.98 2.96
CA ALA A 412 -8.28 -12.39 1.97
C ALA A 412 -9.15 -13.45 1.28
N CYS A 413 -10.44 -13.15 1.12
CA CYS A 413 -11.40 -13.83 0.24
C CYS A 413 -11.33 -15.36 0.32
N GLY A 414 -11.26 -15.93 1.54
CA GLY A 414 -11.09 -17.37 1.73
C GLY A 414 -11.60 -17.90 3.07
N MET A 415 -11.89 -19.19 3.10
CA MET A 415 -12.19 -19.92 4.31
C MET A 415 -10.89 -20.55 4.82
N PHE A 416 -10.38 -20.09 5.95
CA PHE A 416 -9.09 -20.55 6.47
C PHE A 416 -9.25 -21.67 7.52
N PRO A 417 -8.25 -22.56 7.66
CA PRO A 417 -8.22 -23.56 8.75
C PRO A 417 -8.20 -22.88 10.13
N ALA A 418 -8.64 -23.61 11.16
CA ALA A 418 -8.61 -23.15 12.54
C ALA A 418 -8.27 -24.29 13.52
N ASP A 419 -7.44 -25.25 13.08
CA ASP A 419 -6.83 -26.19 13.99
C ASP A 419 -5.82 -25.51 14.92
N GLU A 420 -5.48 -26.14 16.02
CA GLU A 420 -4.65 -25.55 17.07
C GLU A 420 -3.26 -25.12 16.56
N HIS A 421 -2.65 -25.93 15.68
CA HIS A 421 -1.34 -25.63 15.11
C HIS A 421 -1.38 -24.37 14.23
N TYR A 422 -2.39 -24.29 13.35
CA TYR A 422 -2.60 -23.14 12.49
C TYR A 422 -2.85 -21.85 13.29
N LEU A 423 -3.73 -21.92 14.29
CA LEU A 423 -4.07 -20.78 15.15
C LEU A 423 -2.86 -20.28 15.95
N ASN A 424 -2.07 -21.20 16.51
CA ASN A 424 -0.84 -20.85 17.21
C ASN A 424 0.19 -20.21 16.28
N SER A 425 0.37 -20.73 15.06
CA SER A 425 1.26 -20.15 14.06
C SER A 425 0.81 -18.73 13.66
N VAL A 426 -0.50 -18.48 13.50
CA VAL A 426 -1.07 -17.16 13.26
C VAL A 426 -0.86 -16.22 14.44
N ALA A 427 -1.05 -16.67 15.67
CA ALA A 427 -0.85 -15.83 16.86
C ALA A 427 0.59 -15.31 16.94
N GLU A 428 1.59 -16.16 16.69
CA GLU A 428 3.00 -15.76 16.68
C GLU A 428 3.34 -14.85 15.47
N GLU A 429 2.80 -15.12 14.27
CA GLU A 429 2.89 -14.24 13.09
C GLU A 429 2.42 -12.83 13.42
N VAL A 430 1.24 -12.71 14.03
CA VAL A 430 0.64 -11.42 14.41
C VAL A 430 1.51 -10.69 15.42
N LYS A 431 1.98 -11.38 16.48
CA LYS A 431 2.88 -10.80 17.48
C LYS A 431 4.17 -10.29 16.86
N ASP A 432 4.81 -11.06 15.98
CA ASP A 432 6.08 -10.70 15.32
C ASP A 432 5.90 -9.41 14.50
N ASN A 433 4.86 -9.35 13.65
CA ASN A 433 4.66 -8.20 12.78
C ASN A 433 4.14 -6.99 13.53
N VAL A 434 3.25 -7.14 14.51
CA VAL A 434 2.79 -6.01 15.33
C VAL A 434 3.94 -5.45 16.17
N LYS A 435 4.81 -6.27 16.78
CA LYS A 435 6.02 -5.80 17.48
C LYS A 435 6.91 -4.97 16.56
N ARG A 436 7.14 -5.44 15.33
CA ARG A 436 7.97 -4.74 14.34
C ARG A 436 7.37 -3.37 13.97
N LEU A 437 6.03 -3.29 13.83
CA LEU A 437 5.35 -2.13 13.25
C LEU A 437 4.76 -1.14 14.27
N ARG A 438 4.57 -1.53 15.52
CA ARG A 438 3.85 -0.75 16.54
C ARG A 438 4.44 0.62 16.86
N ASN A 439 5.71 0.89 16.53
CA ASN A 439 6.32 2.20 16.73
C ASN A 439 6.13 3.16 15.56
N HIS A 440 5.62 2.71 14.40
CA HIS A 440 5.32 3.58 13.28
C HIS A 440 4.07 4.43 13.57
N PRO A 441 4.18 5.78 13.63
CA PRO A 441 3.03 6.64 13.85
C PRO A 441 2.03 6.60 12.69
N CYS A 442 2.44 6.16 11.50
CA CYS A 442 1.57 5.98 10.36
C CYS A 442 0.51 4.88 10.57
N ILE A 443 0.77 3.82 11.35
CA ILE A 443 -0.21 2.75 11.59
C ILE A 443 -1.44 3.32 12.30
N ALA A 444 -2.58 3.33 11.61
CA ALA A 444 -3.84 3.84 12.12
C ALA A 444 -4.66 2.77 12.84
N LEU A 445 -4.76 1.58 12.26
CA LEU A 445 -5.51 0.46 12.81
C LEU A 445 -4.95 -0.88 12.28
N TRP A 446 -5.29 -1.93 13.01
CA TRP A 446 -5.08 -3.33 12.61
C TRP A 446 -6.40 -3.90 12.12
N ASN A 447 -6.40 -4.57 10.96
CA ASN A 447 -7.60 -5.19 10.40
C ASN A 447 -7.41 -6.71 10.25
N GLY A 448 -8.40 -7.49 10.66
CA GLY A 448 -8.29 -8.96 10.71
C GLY A 448 -8.24 -9.62 9.35
N ASN A 449 -9.04 -9.15 8.39
CA ASN A 449 -9.09 -9.77 7.07
C ASN A 449 -9.74 -8.87 6.00
N ASN A 450 -9.52 -9.26 4.74
CA ASN A 450 -10.24 -8.74 3.59
C ASN A 450 -11.33 -9.73 3.15
N GLU A 451 -12.60 -9.33 3.25
CA GLU A 451 -13.77 -9.97 2.63
C GLU A 451 -14.07 -11.42 3.06
N ASN A 452 -13.46 -11.96 4.12
CA ASN A 452 -13.70 -13.35 4.51
C ASN A 452 -15.14 -13.58 5.01
N GLU A 453 -15.73 -12.62 5.71
CA GLU A 453 -17.10 -12.73 6.17
C GLU A 453 -18.11 -12.51 5.05
N ILE A 454 -17.93 -11.43 4.26
CA ILE A 454 -18.84 -11.15 3.17
C ILE A 454 -18.80 -12.24 2.09
N SER A 455 -17.65 -12.88 1.87
CA SER A 455 -17.56 -14.01 0.93
C SER A 455 -18.37 -15.22 1.42
N TYR A 456 -18.30 -15.52 2.70
CA TYR A 456 -19.04 -16.62 3.27
C TYR A 456 -20.56 -16.38 3.31
N PHE A 457 -20.97 -15.23 3.87
CA PHE A 457 -22.40 -14.91 4.07
C PHE A 457 -23.08 -14.31 2.85
N GLY A 458 -22.35 -13.56 1.99
CA GLY A 458 -22.91 -12.77 0.90
C GLY A 458 -22.68 -13.34 -0.51
N TRP A 459 -21.65 -14.21 -0.73
CA TRP A 459 -21.35 -14.74 -2.06
C TRP A 459 -21.92 -16.15 -2.29
N GLY A 460 -22.83 -16.62 -1.43
CA GLY A 460 -23.48 -17.92 -1.55
C GLY A 460 -22.59 -19.10 -1.14
N TRP A 461 -21.46 -18.87 -0.47
CA TRP A 461 -20.62 -19.98 0.01
C TRP A 461 -21.31 -20.75 1.11
N LYS A 462 -21.98 -20.07 2.04
CA LYS A 462 -22.74 -20.69 3.14
C LYS A 462 -23.74 -21.73 2.66
N ASP A 463 -24.41 -21.49 1.53
CA ASP A 463 -25.43 -22.37 0.98
C ASP A 463 -24.88 -23.71 0.45
N ARG A 464 -23.57 -23.86 0.40
CA ARG A 464 -22.87 -25.09 -0.06
C ARG A 464 -22.67 -26.12 1.06
N TYR A 465 -22.94 -25.74 2.33
CA TYR A 465 -22.62 -26.54 3.49
C TYR A 465 -23.86 -27.04 4.21
N THR A 466 -23.72 -28.20 4.86
CA THR A 466 -24.71 -28.68 5.78
C THR A 466 -24.79 -27.81 7.04
N PRO A 467 -25.89 -27.83 7.82
CA PRO A 467 -25.97 -27.04 9.06
C PRO A 467 -24.88 -27.36 10.10
N GLU A 468 -24.35 -28.58 10.08
CA GLU A 468 -23.21 -28.98 10.94
C GLU A 468 -21.90 -28.30 10.49
N GLU A 469 -21.57 -28.41 9.20
CA GLU A 469 -20.37 -27.78 8.60
C GLU A 469 -20.40 -26.25 8.72
N ASP A 470 -21.59 -25.65 8.48
CA ASP A 470 -21.81 -24.20 8.67
C ASP A 470 -21.50 -23.78 10.11
N ARG A 471 -22.03 -24.53 11.10
CA ARG A 471 -21.75 -24.22 12.51
C ARG A 471 -20.26 -24.35 12.86
N ILE A 472 -19.59 -25.38 12.35
CA ILE A 472 -18.14 -25.57 12.56
C ILE A 472 -17.37 -24.40 11.96
N TYR A 473 -17.67 -24.03 10.71
CA TYR A 473 -16.95 -22.95 10.05
C TYR A 473 -17.19 -21.59 10.71
N GLN A 474 -18.42 -21.26 11.09
CA GLN A 474 -18.69 -20.01 11.81
C GLN A 474 -17.93 -19.93 13.14
N SER A 475 -17.84 -21.07 13.88
CA SER A 475 -17.03 -21.14 15.09
C SER A 475 -15.55 -20.92 14.80
N ASN A 476 -15.03 -21.50 13.72
CA ASN A 476 -13.63 -21.34 13.29
C ASN A 476 -13.30 -19.88 12.89
N LEU A 477 -14.19 -19.27 12.10
CA LEU A 477 -14.07 -17.88 11.68
C LEU A 477 -14.06 -16.94 12.91
N HIS A 478 -15.00 -17.16 13.85
CA HIS A 478 -15.06 -16.38 15.08
C HIS A 478 -13.77 -16.54 15.89
N LYS A 479 -13.33 -17.80 16.12
CA LYS A 479 -12.12 -18.08 16.89
C LYS A 479 -10.88 -17.41 16.31
N LEU A 480 -10.73 -17.41 14.98
CA LEU A 480 -9.57 -16.80 14.31
C LEU A 480 -9.59 -15.27 14.41
N PHE A 481 -10.70 -14.63 13.99
CA PHE A 481 -10.76 -13.19 13.80
C PHE A 481 -11.29 -12.40 15.02
N TYR A 482 -11.98 -13.06 15.95
CA TYR A 482 -12.54 -12.37 17.13
C TYR A 482 -11.89 -12.78 18.47
N ASP A 483 -11.12 -13.90 18.48
CA ASP A 483 -10.40 -14.32 19.68
C ASP A 483 -8.87 -14.26 19.46
N VAL A 484 -8.30 -15.11 18.59
CA VAL A 484 -6.84 -15.35 18.49
C VAL A 484 -6.09 -14.11 18.00
N ILE A 485 -6.53 -13.49 16.92
CA ILE A 485 -5.84 -12.31 16.34
C ILE A 485 -5.90 -11.11 17.31
N PRO A 486 -7.07 -10.68 17.81
CA PRO A 486 -7.12 -9.56 18.76
C PRO A 486 -6.35 -9.83 20.07
N GLU A 487 -6.36 -11.06 20.61
CA GLU A 487 -5.56 -11.42 21.77
C GLU A 487 -4.05 -11.30 21.47
N ALA A 488 -3.60 -11.77 20.32
CA ALA A 488 -2.21 -11.67 19.89
C ALA A 488 -1.76 -10.19 19.72
N ILE A 489 -2.63 -9.35 19.13
CA ILE A 489 -2.38 -7.91 19.01
C ILE A 489 -2.29 -7.26 20.40
N GLN A 490 -3.31 -7.49 21.25
CA GLN A 490 -3.39 -6.90 22.58
C GLN A 490 -2.18 -7.24 23.47
N ALA A 491 -1.62 -8.44 23.29
CA ALA A 491 -0.42 -8.88 24.01
C ALA A 491 0.82 -8.01 23.72
N VAL A 492 0.87 -7.34 22.56
CA VAL A 492 2.04 -6.58 22.10
C VAL A 492 1.76 -5.13 21.71
N ASP A 493 0.52 -4.75 21.46
CA ASP A 493 0.07 -3.38 21.19
C ASP A 493 -1.34 -3.15 21.78
N GLU A 494 -1.39 -2.57 22.95
CA GLU A 494 -2.65 -2.25 23.67
C GLU A 494 -3.29 -0.92 23.20
N THR A 495 -2.72 -0.23 22.23
CA THR A 495 -3.05 1.17 21.94
C THR A 495 -3.88 1.37 20.67
N ARG A 496 -3.77 0.47 19.69
CA ARG A 496 -4.44 0.64 18.40
C ARG A 496 -5.73 -0.16 18.34
N TYR A 497 -6.69 0.41 17.62
CA TYR A 497 -7.96 -0.23 17.32
C TYR A 497 -7.75 -1.46 16.41
N TYR A 498 -8.42 -2.54 16.76
CA TYR A 498 -8.55 -3.73 15.92
C TYR A 498 -9.90 -3.75 15.23
N HIS A 499 -9.90 -3.89 13.90
CA HIS A 499 -11.06 -4.05 13.05
C HIS A 499 -11.17 -5.51 12.62
N PRO A 500 -12.21 -6.27 13.00
CA PRO A 500 -12.21 -7.73 12.77
C PRO A 500 -12.20 -8.13 11.31
N THR A 501 -12.91 -7.40 10.45
CA THR A 501 -13.09 -7.71 9.03
C THR A 501 -13.36 -6.43 8.24
N SER A 502 -12.92 -6.36 7.01
CA SER A 502 -13.25 -5.31 6.03
C SER A 502 -13.86 -5.98 4.78
N PRO A 503 -15.11 -5.62 4.37
CA PRO A 503 -16.00 -4.70 5.06
C PRO A 503 -16.62 -5.33 6.32
N VAL A 504 -17.00 -4.45 7.26
CA VAL A 504 -17.66 -4.89 8.52
C VAL A 504 -19.10 -5.34 8.31
N THR A 505 -19.69 -5.00 7.20
CA THR A 505 -21.08 -5.28 6.82
C THR A 505 -21.22 -6.66 6.19
N GLY A 506 -20.82 -7.73 6.86
CA GLY A 506 -20.85 -9.07 6.29
C GLY A 506 -21.87 -10.02 6.90
N TYR A 507 -22.26 -9.80 8.12
CA TYR A 507 -23.00 -10.76 8.95
C TYR A 507 -24.53 -10.73 8.74
N ASN A 508 -25.03 -10.93 7.55
CA ASN A 508 -26.46 -11.01 7.18
C ASN A 508 -27.14 -9.74 6.66
N ASN A 509 -26.48 -8.59 6.61
CA ASN A 509 -27.02 -7.38 5.96
C ASN A 509 -25.90 -6.52 5.42
N ILE A 510 -26.00 -6.14 4.15
CA ILE A 510 -25.21 -5.03 3.63
C ILE A 510 -25.82 -3.74 4.20
N ASP A 511 -25.44 -3.39 5.42
CA ASP A 511 -25.87 -2.15 6.05
C ASP A 511 -24.79 -1.09 5.86
N TYR A 512 -24.94 -0.25 4.85
CA TYR A 512 -24.04 0.88 4.57
C TYR A 512 -24.00 1.94 5.68
N ASN A 513 -24.90 1.88 6.65
CA ASN A 513 -24.96 2.81 7.76
C ASN A 513 -23.93 2.54 8.86
N MET A 514 -23.16 1.46 8.76
CA MET A 514 -22.20 1.04 9.80
C MET A 514 -20.84 0.69 9.21
N GLY A 515 -19.76 1.15 9.88
CA GLY A 515 -18.41 0.73 9.56
C GLY A 515 -17.95 1.10 8.15
N ASP A 516 -17.19 0.21 7.55
CA ASP A 516 -16.66 0.37 6.20
C ASP A 516 -17.40 -0.48 5.15
N VAL A 517 -17.28 -0.07 3.89
CA VAL A 517 -18.04 -0.62 2.76
C VAL A 517 -17.12 -0.90 1.58
N HIS A 518 -17.27 -2.08 0.97
CA HIS A 518 -16.76 -2.42 -0.36
C HIS A 518 -17.91 -2.31 -1.37
N PHE A 519 -17.82 -1.36 -2.32
CA PHE A 519 -18.85 -1.10 -3.30
C PHE A 519 -18.40 -1.45 -4.72
N TRP A 520 -18.73 -2.66 -5.16
CA TRP A 520 -18.31 -3.20 -6.45
C TRP A 520 -19.40 -3.25 -7.52
N SER A 521 -20.63 -2.76 -7.23
CA SER A 521 -21.75 -2.82 -8.18
C SER A 521 -21.39 -2.18 -9.52
N VAL A 522 -20.77 -1.01 -9.51
CA VAL A 522 -20.41 -0.30 -10.75
C VAL A 522 -19.48 -1.14 -11.62
N TRP A 523 -18.41 -1.75 -11.07
CA TRP A 523 -17.55 -2.62 -11.89
C TRP A 523 -18.22 -3.95 -12.30
N LYS A 524 -19.23 -4.41 -11.59
CA LYS A 524 -19.97 -5.67 -11.86
C LYS A 524 -21.22 -5.48 -12.72
N GLY A 525 -21.34 -4.39 -13.47
CA GLY A 525 -22.43 -4.13 -14.44
C GLY A 525 -23.42 -3.05 -14.03
N GLY A 526 -23.30 -2.47 -12.84
CA GLY A 526 -23.98 -1.24 -12.46
C GLY A 526 -23.45 -0.02 -13.21
N TRP A 527 -24.17 1.09 -13.18
CA TRP A 527 -23.77 2.30 -13.91
C TRP A 527 -23.04 3.31 -13.01
N LEU A 528 -22.30 4.25 -13.62
CA LEU A 528 -21.50 5.24 -12.88
C LEU A 528 -22.35 6.11 -11.93
N GLU A 529 -23.62 6.30 -12.25
CA GLU A 529 -24.58 7.04 -11.43
C GLU A 529 -24.77 6.43 -10.05
N GLU A 530 -24.62 5.10 -9.91
CA GLU A 530 -24.75 4.41 -8.64
C GLU A 530 -23.75 4.89 -7.58
N TYR A 531 -22.58 5.40 -7.99
CA TYR A 531 -21.62 6.03 -7.07
C TYR A 531 -22.21 7.27 -6.37
N THR A 532 -23.20 7.93 -6.96
CA THR A 532 -23.78 9.17 -6.44
C THR A 532 -25.08 8.97 -5.66
N GLU A 533 -25.61 7.76 -5.68
CA GLU A 533 -26.85 7.42 -4.95
C GLU A 533 -26.56 7.33 -3.45
N ALA A 534 -27.28 8.11 -2.64
CA ALA A 534 -27.06 8.18 -1.19
C ALA A 534 -27.14 6.81 -0.49
N LYS A 535 -27.97 5.87 -0.97
CA LYS A 535 -28.10 4.52 -0.43
C LYS A 535 -26.84 3.67 -0.62
N ASN A 536 -25.95 4.05 -1.56
CA ASN A 536 -24.73 3.33 -1.92
C ASN A 536 -23.47 3.93 -1.24
N ILE A 537 -23.66 5.03 -0.51
CA ILE A 537 -22.55 5.71 0.21
C ILE A 537 -22.57 5.28 1.67
N GLY A 538 -21.50 4.63 2.13
CA GLY A 538 -21.33 4.20 3.51
C GLY A 538 -20.62 5.21 4.39
N ARG A 539 -20.39 4.84 5.65
CA ARG A 539 -19.68 5.66 6.63
C ARG A 539 -18.18 5.82 6.29
N PHE A 540 -17.63 4.81 5.63
CA PHE A 540 -16.28 4.76 5.11
C PHE A 540 -16.26 3.84 3.87
N MET A 541 -15.87 4.35 2.72
CA MET A 541 -15.78 3.58 1.48
C MET A 541 -14.37 3.03 1.33
N SER A 542 -14.13 1.82 1.84
CA SER A 542 -12.79 1.20 1.91
C SER A 542 -12.36 0.50 0.62
N GLU A 543 -13.33 0.10 -0.23
CA GLU A 543 -13.06 -0.37 -1.60
C GLU A 543 -14.16 0.00 -2.58
N TYR A 544 -13.75 0.42 -3.76
CA TYR A 544 -14.51 0.57 -5.00
C TYR A 544 -13.51 0.86 -6.11
N GLY A 545 -13.83 0.62 -7.36
CA GLY A 545 -12.83 0.84 -8.40
C GLY A 545 -13.34 0.63 -9.80
N PHE A 546 -12.45 0.91 -10.75
CA PHE A 546 -12.70 0.75 -12.18
C PHE A 546 -11.41 0.33 -12.90
N GLN A 547 -11.49 -0.59 -13.87
CA GLN A 547 -10.31 -1.15 -14.53
C GLN A 547 -9.89 -0.33 -15.77
N SER A 548 -8.60 -0.30 -16.06
CA SER A 548 -8.05 0.18 -17.32
C SER A 548 -6.77 -0.55 -17.73
N TYR A 549 -6.37 -0.40 -18.97
CA TYR A 549 -5.05 -0.84 -19.42
C TYR A 549 -3.94 0.05 -18.84
N PRO A 550 -2.70 -0.46 -18.66
CA PRO A 550 -1.53 0.37 -18.39
C PRO A 550 -1.16 1.21 -19.62
N GLU A 551 -0.22 2.14 -19.47
CA GLU A 551 0.25 2.97 -20.58
C GLU A 551 0.83 2.14 -21.76
N MET A 552 0.74 2.65 -22.99
CA MET A 552 1.25 1.95 -24.18
C MET A 552 2.75 1.63 -24.10
N ARG A 553 3.56 2.49 -23.48
CA ARG A 553 5.00 2.24 -23.22
C ARG A 553 5.20 1.04 -22.29
N THR A 554 4.33 0.85 -21.31
CA THR A 554 4.31 -0.33 -20.44
C THR A 554 3.93 -1.58 -21.22
N ILE A 555 2.90 -1.52 -22.06
CA ILE A 555 2.45 -2.65 -22.87
C ILE A 555 3.58 -3.14 -23.80
N ARG A 556 4.31 -2.23 -24.46
CA ARG A 556 5.45 -2.57 -25.32
C ARG A 556 6.63 -3.21 -24.60
N ARG A 557 6.69 -3.17 -23.27
CA ARG A 557 7.75 -3.87 -22.52
C ARG A 557 7.48 -5.36 -22.35
N PHE A 558 6.21 -5.79 -22.42
CA PHE A 558 5.84 -7.20 -22.27
C PHE A 558 5.20 -7.83 -23.51
N ALA A 559 4.87 -7.03 -24.53
CA ALA A 559 4.19 -7.47 -25.74
C ALA A 559 4.92 -7.00 -27.01
N SER A 560 4.88 -7.81 -28.07
CA SER A 560 5.35 -7.40 -29.39
C SER A 560 4.27 -6.57 -30.13
N GLU A 561 4.66 -5.84 -31.20
CA GLU A 561 3.70 -5.09 -32.03
C GLU A 561 2.59 -5.99 -32.61
N HIS A 562 2.86 -7.27 -32.85
CA HIS A 562 1.85 -8.24 -33.31
C HIS A 562 0.77 -8.52 -32.26
N ASP A 563 1.10 -8.36 -30.99
CA ASP A 563 0.21 -8.65 -29.85
C ASP A 563 -0.66 -7.46 -29.45
N LEU A 564 -0.49 -6.26 -30.07
CA LEU A 564 -1.21 -5.04 -29.73
C LEU A 564 -2.67 -5.07 -30.23
N ARG A 565 -3.44 -6.00 -29.71
CA ARG A 565 -4.87 -6.15 -29.94
C ARG A 565 -5.53 -6.87 -28.74
N LEU A 566 -6.79 -6.54 -28.45
CA LEU A 566 -7.49 -7.00 -27.25
C LEU A 566 -7.65 -8.53 -27.14
N ASP A 567 -7.70 -9.22 -28.28
CA ASP A 567 -7.91 -10.67 -28.38
C ASP A 567 -6.63 -11.49 -28.51
N SER A 568 -5.45 -10.85 -28.46
CA SER A 568 -4.18 -11.59 -28.52
C SER A 568 -3.98 -12.40 -27.24
N GLU A 569 -3.30 -13.54 -27.35
CA GLU A 569 -3.01 -14.40 -26.22
C GLU A 569 -2.23 -13.64 -25.11
N VAL A 570 -1.30 -12.77 -25.51
CA VAL A 570 -0.52 -11.95 -24.58
C VAL A 570 -1.43 -10.96 -23.84
N MET A 571 -2.26 -10.20 -24.54
CA MET A 571 -3.17 -9.25 -23.87
C MET A 571 -4.18 -9.95 -22.96
N LEU A 572 -4.71 -11.10 -23.36
CA LEU A 572 -5.62 -11.91 -22.52
C LEU A 572 -4.89 -12.55 -21.33
N SER A 573 -3.60 -12.84 -21.43
CA SER A 573 -2.79 -13.31 -20.29
C SER A 573 -2.54 -12.19 -19.27
N HIS A 574 -2.40 -10.95 -19.73
CA HIS A 574 -2.23 -9.74 -18.90
C HIS A 574 -3.56 -9.02 -18.58
N GLN A 575 -4.71 -9.65 -18.90
CA GLN A 575 -6.05 -9.29 -18.45
C GLN A 575 -6.52 -10.36 -17.47
N ARG A 576 -6.44 -10.10 -16.19
CA ARG A 576 -6.68 -11.12 -15.15
C ARG A 576 -8.10 -11.12 -14.59
N ALA A 577 -8.90 -10.08 -14.85
CA ALA A 577 -10.31 -10.06 -14.46
C ALA A 577 -11.08 -11.14 -15.23
N ARG A 578 -11.74 -12.02 -14.49
CA ARG A 578 -12.50 -13.14 -15.02
C ARG A 578 -13.92 -13.08 -14.51
N ASN A 579 -14.84 -13.61 -15.27
CA ASN A 579 -16.18 -13.88 -14.77
C ASN A 579 -16.11 -15.04 -13.77
N ASP A 580 -16.75 -14.92 -12.63
CA ASP A 580 -16.68 -15.87 -11.52
C ASP A 580 -17.20 -17.26 -11.90
N GLN A 581 -18.19 -17.34 -12.80
CA GLN A 581 -18.84 -18.59 -13.21
C GLN A 581 -18.22 -19.19 -14.48
N THR A 582 -17.96 -18.34 -15.48
CA THR A 582 -17.51 -18.80 -16.81
C THR A 582 -16.01 -18.75 -16.98
N ARG A 583 -15.28 -18.03 -16.13
CA ARG A 583 -13.86 -17.72 -16.23
C ARG A 583 -13.46 -17.13 -17.60
N ASP A 584 -14.40 -16.43 -18.26
CA ASP A 584 -14.16 -15.80 -19.57
C ASP A 584 -12.93 -14.87 -19.52
N PRO A 585 -11.88 -15.13 -20.34
CA PRO A 585 -10.70 -14.27 -20.37
C PRO A 585 -10.96 -12.88 -20.95
N ASN A 586 -12.08 -12.69 -21.66
CA ASN A 586 -12.47 -11.40 -22.21
C ASN A 586 -13.33 -10.57 -21.25
N PHE A 587 -13.66 -11.08 -20.07
CA PHE A 587 -14.60 -10.41 -19.16
C PHE A 587 -14.22 -8.95 -18.90
N GLY A 588 -13.01 -8.67 -18.44
CA GLY A 588 -12.56 -7.29 -18.16
C GLY A 588 -12.59 -6.39 -19.40
N ASN A 589 -12.18 -6.93 -20.58
CA ASN A 589 -12.24 -6.17 -21.84
C ASN A 589 -13.69 -5.85 -22.23
N ASN A 590 -14.58 -6.81 -22.09
CA ASN A 590 -16.01 -6.63 -22.40
C ASN A 590 -16.67 -5.63 -21.44
N MET A 591 -16.30 -5.66 -20.15
CA MET A 591 -16.77 -4.65 -19.20
C MET A 591 -16.33 -3.24 -19.61
N MET A 592 -15.05 -3.01 -19.91
CA MET A 592 -14.58 -1.70 -20.37
C MET A 592 -15.32 -1.24 -21.65
N LYS A 593 -15.53 -2.13 -22.62
CA LYS A 593 -16.30 -1.82 -23.83
C LYS A 593 -17.74 -1.40 -23.52
N MET A 594 -18.43 -2.16 -22.67
CA MET A 594 -19.82 -1.86 -22.28
C MET A 594 -19.96 -0.45 -21.69
N TYR A 595 -19.04 -0.06 -20.82
CA TYR A 595 -19.03 1.30 -20.25
C TYR A 595 -18.64 2.36 -21.28
N MET A 596 -17.69 2.08 -22.19
CA MET A 596 -17.37 2.99 -23.28
C MET A 596 -18.59 3.21 -24.19
N GLU A 597 -19.33 2.16 -24.56
CA GLU A 597 -20.57 2.27 -25.34
C GLU A 597 -21.63 3.16 -24.68
N LYS A 598 -21.72 3.08 -23.36
CA LYS A 598 -22.70 3.88 -22.58
C LYS A 598 -22.32 5.36 -22.49
N TYR A 599 -21.07 5.68 -22.24
CA TYR A 599 -20.64 7.03 -21.85
C TYR A 599 -19.80 7.75 -22.91
N PHE A 600 -19.14 7.02 -23.81
CA PHE A 600 -18.23 7.50 -24.84
C PHE A 600 -18.49 6.78 -26.17
N LYS A 601 -17.46 6.70 -27.02
CA LYS A 601 -17.41 5.79 -28.18
C LYS A 601 -16.33 4.76 -27.96
N VAL A 602 -16.54 3.56 -28.48
CA VAL A 602 -15.51 2.51 -28.46
C VAL A 602 -14.57 2.74 -29.63
N PRO A 603 -13.26 2.95 -29.42
CA PRO A 603 -12.31 3.08 -30.50
C PRO A 603 -12.01 1.75 -31.18
N ASP A 604 -11.76 1.79 -32.48
CA ASP A 604 -11.28 0.61 -33.25
C ASP A 604 -9.77 0.40 -33.10
N ASP A 605 -8.99 1.48 -32.93
CA ASP A 605 -7.55 1.43 -32.74
C ASP A 605 -7.18 1.03 -31.30
N PHE A 606 -6.22 0.11 -31.16
CA PHE A 606 -5.82 -0.41 -29.84
C PHE A 606 -5.24 0.68 -28.91
N SER A 607 -4.39 1.57 -29.43
CA SER A 607 -3.80 2.65 -28.62
C SER A 607 -4.86 3.64 -28.16
N ALA A 608 -5.84 3.95 -29.03
CA ALA A 608 -6.98 4.77 -28.66
C ALA A 608 -7.89 4.08 -27.65
N PHE A 609 -8.04 2.74 -27.73
CA PHE A 609 -8.77 1.96 -26.71
C PHE A 609 -8.05 2.03 -25.34
N VAL A 610 -6.74 1.86 -25.32
CA VAL A 610 -5.93 1.99 -24.09
C VAL A 610 -6.13 3.39 -23.47
N TYR A 611 -6.00 4.45 -24.26
CA TYR A 611 -6.25 5.83 -23.82
C TYR A 611 -7.66 5.99 -23.24
N MET A 612 -8.69 5.53 -23.97
CA MET A 612 -10.08 5.66 -23.53
C MET A 612 -10.37 4.85 -22.27
N SER A 613 -9.76 3.66 -22.10
CA SER A 613 -9.92 2.87 -20.89
C SER A 613 -9.40 3.61 -19.65
N GLN A 614 -8.24 4.28 -19.76
CA GLN A 614 -7.69 5.08 -18.68
C GLN A 614 -8.52 6.33 -18.38
N TYR A 615 -8.98 7.01 -19.42
CA TYR A 615 -9.83 8.19 -19.27
C TYR A 615 -11.15 7.84 -18.60
N LEU A 616 -11.82 6.76 -19.03
CA LEU A 616 -13.04 6.25 -18.42
C LEU A 616 -12.85 5.85 -16.96
N GLN A 617 -11.73 5.16 -16.64
CA GLN A 617 -11.38 4.84 -15.25
C GLN A 617 -11.28 6.11 -14.39
N ALA A 618 -10.61 7.13 -14.90
CA ALA A 618 -10.41 8.38 -14.18
C ALA A 618 -11.72 9.11 -13.90
N GLU A 619 -12.60 9.22 -14.91
CA GLU A 619 -13.95 9.82 -14.76
C GLU A 619 -14.80 9.02 -13.76
N ALA A 620 -14.82 7.69 -13.87
CA ALA A 620 -15.61 6.81 -13.00
C ALA A 620 -15.21 6.95 -11.52
N VAL A 621 -13.91 6.85 -11.22
CA VAL A 621 -13.42 6.93 -9.84
C VAL A 621 -13.54 8.35 -9.27
N LYS A 622 -13.33 9.40 -10.10
CA LYS A 622 -13.55 10.80 -9.70
C LYS A 622 -15.01 11.03 -9.26
N ILE A 623 -15.99 10.51 -10.00
CA ILE A 623 -17.42 10.60 -9.65
C ILE A 623 -17.64 10.01 -8.24
N GLY A 624 -17.10 8.84 -7.95
CA GLY A 624 -17.17 8.20 -6.63
C GLY A 624 -16.52 9.04 -5.53
N ILE A 625 -15.27 9.46 -5.73
CA ILE A 625 -14.54 10.30 -4.77
C ILE A 625 -15.33 11.56 -4.41
N GLU A 626 -15.81 12.27 -5.42
CA GLU A 626 -16.55 13.51 -5.18
C GLU A 626 -17.89 13.26 -4.47
N ALA A 627 -18.58 12.17 -4.78
CA ALA A 627 -19.82 11.79 -4.10
C ALA A 627 -19.59 11.49 -2.61
N HIS A 628 -18.54 10.71 -2.30
CA HIS A 628 -18.16 10.40 -0.93
C HIS A 628 -17.77 11.66 -0.16
N ARG A 629 -16.99 12.56 -0.76
CA ARG A 629 -16.62 13.85 -0.14
C ARG A 629 -17.82 14.78 0.06
N ARG A 630 -18.79 14.80 -0.86
CA ARG A 630 -20.05 15.56 -0.70
C ARG A 630 -20.90 15.04 0.45
N ALA A 631 -20.78 13.76 0.79
CA ALA A 631 -21.55 13.14 1.89
C ALA A 631 -20.95 13.40 3.29
N LYS A 632 -19.87 14.17 3.40
CA LYS A 632 -19.27 14.56 4.68
C LYS A 632 -20.27 15.39 5.51
N PRO A 633 -20.43 15.18 6.84
CA PRO A 633 -19.65 14.29 7.71
C PRO A 633 -20.17 12.83 7.84
N TYR A 634 -21.20 12.45 7.11
CA TYR A 634 -21.74 11.08 7.14
C TYR A 634 -20.71 10.06 6.66
N CYS A 635 -20.12 10.27 5.50
CA CYS A 635 -18.98 9.52 4.98
C CYS A 635 -17.69 10.25 5.34
N MET A 636 -16.74 9.56 5.97
CA MET A 636 -15.48 10.16 6.45
C MET A 636 -14.23 9.48 5.92
N GLY A 637 -14.36 8.67 4.87
CA GLY A 637 -13.21 8.06 4.20
C GLY A 637 -13.55 7.48 2.84
N THR A 638 -12.57 7.52 1.94
CA THR A 638 -12.67 6.98 0.57
C THR A 638 -11.32 6.47 0.11
N LEU A 639 -11.20 5.15 -0.08
CA LEU A 639 -10.01 4.45 -0.54
C LEU A 639 -10.39 3.64 -1.79
N TYR A 640 -9.98 4.09 -2.96
CA TYR A 640 -10.25 3.31 -4.16
C TYR A 640 -9.32 2.10 -4.30
N TRP A 641 -9.76 1.08 -4.98
CA TRP A 641 -8.98 -0.05 -5.44
C TRP A 641 -8.41 0.28 -6.83
N GLN A 642 -7.10 0.43 -7.05
CA GLN A 642 -5.94 0.36 -6.18
C GLN A 642 -4.87 1.38 -6.63
N ILE A 643 -3.79 1.65 -5.88
CA ILE A 643 -2.78 2.64 -6.29
C ILE A 643 -1.78 2.06 -7.30
N ASN A 644 -1.35 0.80 -7.15
CA ASN A 644 -0.20 0.20 -7.87
C ASN A 644 -0.46 -1.20 -8.40
N ASP A 645 0.48 -1.71 -9.20
CA ASP A 645 0.52 -3.07 -9.73
C ASP A 645 1.75 -3.84 -9.23
N CYS A 646 1.68 -5.19 -9.22
CA CYS A 646 2.82 -6.06 -8.92
C CYS A 646 3.50 -6.69 -10.16
N TRP A 647 2.94 -6.47 -11.33
CA TRP A 647 3.44 -6.84 -12.65
C TRP A 647 2.70 -6.04 -13.71
N PRO A 648 3.17 -5.97 -14.99
CA PRO A 648 2.46 -5.21 -16.02
C PRO A 648 1.13 -5.90 -16.42
N VAL A 649 0.00 -5.22 -16.23
CA VAL A 649 -1.35 -5.81 -16.33
C VAL A 649 -2.42 -4.76 -16.58
N ALA A 650 -3.55 -5.17 -17.18
CA ALA A 650 -4.78 -4.39 -17.14
C ALA A 650 -5.41 -4.54 -15.74
N SER A 651 -5.56 -3.45 -15.01
CA SER A 651 -5.96 -3.46 -13.59
C SER A 651 -6.69 -2.18 -13.17
N TRP A 652 -7.05 -2.12 -11.92
CA TRP A 652 -7.68 -0.94 -11.29
C TRP A 652 -6.66 0.10 -10.81
N SER A 653 -5.35 -0.13 -11.02
CA SER A 653 -4.29 0.74 -10.54
C SER A 653 -4.37 2.15 -11.13
N SER A 654 -3.91 3.15 -10.37
CA SER A 654 -3.68 4.51 -10.86
C SER A 654 -2.23 4.76 -11.30
N ILE A 655 -1.29 3.94 -10.83
CA ILE A 655 0.11 3.91 -11.23
C ILE A 655 0.42 2.51 -11.74
N ASP A 656 0.93 2.37 -12.95
CA ASP A 656 1.25 1.07 -13.52
C ASP A 656 2.55 0.47 -12.93
N TYR A 657 2.83 -0.80 -13.25
CA TYR A 657 3.97 -1.53 -12.70
C TYR A 657 5.32 -0.83 -12.90
N TYR A 658 5.51 -0.07 -13.99
CA TYR A 658 6.76 0.68 -14.23
C TYR A 658 6.72 2.12 -13.68
N GLY A 659 5.72 2.45 -12.84
CA GLY A 659 5.60 3.74 -12.18
C GLY A 659 5.00 4.86 -13.02
N ARG A 660 4.42 4.55 -14.16
CA ARG A 660 3.77 5.55 -14.98
C ARG A 660 2.39 5.89 -14.41
N TRP A 661 2.13 7.17 -14.24
CA TRP A 661 0.83 7.65 -13.82
C TRP A 661 -0.19 7.46 -14.95
N LYS A 662 -1.24 6.70 -14.68
CA LYS A 662 -2.41 6.60 -15.54
C LYS A 662 -3.30 7.84 -15.36
N ALA A 663 -4.30 8.03 -16.21
CA ALA A 663 -5.22 9.15 -16.11
C ALA A 663 -5.80 9.34 -14.71
N LEU A 664 -6.12 8.24 -14.03
CA LEU A 664 -6.68 8.25 -12.69
C LEU A 664 -5.80 8.98 -11.67
N GLN A 665 -4.48 8.81 -11.71
CA GLN A 665 -3.59 9.44 -10.73
C GLN A 665 -3.63 10.98 -10.82
N TYR A 666 -3.74 11.53 -12.03
CA TYR A 666 -3.91 12.98 -12.24
C TYR A 666 -5.27 13.47 -11.75
N TYR A 667 -6.35 12.74 -12.01
CA TYR A 667 -7.70 13.10 -11.60
C TYR A 667 -7.91 13.01 -10.08
N VAL A 668 -7.26 12.05 -9.43
CA VAL A 668 -7.28 11.89 -7.97
C VAL A 668 -6.66 13.11 -7.29
N ARG A 669 -5.60 13.70 -7.82
CA ARG A 669 -4.98 14.90 -7.24
C ARG A 669 -6.00 16.04 -7.07
N ASP A 670 -6.81 16.30 -8.08
CA ASP A 670 -7.81 17.36 -8.05
C ASP A 670 -9.00 16.96 -7.16
N ALA A 671 -9.47 15.71 -7.26
CA ALA A 671 -10.59 15.20 -6.47
C ALA A 671 -10.25 15.10 -4.96
N TYR A 672 -8.97 14.91 -4.60
CA TYR A 672 -8.46 14.89 -3.23
C TYR A 672 -7.88 16.22 -2.75
N ALA A 673 -7.97 17.27 -3.54
CA ALA A 673 -7.50 18.59 -3.14
C ALA A 673 -8.09 19.01 -1.78
N GLU A 674 -7.30 19.72 -0.99
CA GLU A 674 -7.69 20.20 0.34
C GLU A 674 -9.00 21.02 0.30
N VAL A 675 -9.17 21.82 -0.74
CA VAL A 675 -10.40 22.55 -1.04
C VAL A 675 -10.93 22.07 -2.38
N LEU A 676 -12.20 21.68 -2.43
CA LEU A 676 -12.86 21.16 -3.62
C LEU A 676 -14.18 21.87 -3.87
N VAL A 677 -14.40 22.32 -5.11
CA VAL A 677 -15.75 22.61 -5.60
C VAL A 677 -16.29 21.43 -6.38
N SER A 678 -17.43 20.89 -5.99
CA SER A 678 -18.06 19.73 -6.64
C SER A 678 -19.48 20.07 -7.11
N PRO A 679 -19.69 20.31 -8.41
CA PRO A 679 -21.01 20.47 -9.00
C PRO A 679 -21.67 19.11 -9.20
N TYR A 680 -22.99 19.03 -8.93
CA TYR A 680 -23.78 17.82 -9.20
C TYR A 680 -25.23 18.14 -9.56
N ALA A 681 -25.83 17.30 -10.39
CA ALA A 681 -27.22 17.42 -10.77
C ALA A 681 -28.16 16.98 -9.62
N SER A 682 -29.19 17.73 -9.35
CA SER A 682 -30.27 17.42 -8.39
C SER A 682 -31.63 17.82 -8.98
N GLY A 683 -32.31 16.87 -9.57
CA GLY A 683 -33.54 17.10 -10.30
C GLY A 683 -33.34 18.09 -11.47
N LYS A 684 -34.03 19.23 -11.45
CA LYS A 684 -33.88 20.29 -12.47
C LYS A 684 -32.95 21.41 -12.07
N GLN A 685 -32.00 21.11 -11.18
CA GLN A 685 -31.00 22.06 -10.69
C GLN A 685 -29.60 21.45 -10.76
N VAL A 686 -28.60 22.30 -10.83
CA VAL A 686 -27.21 21.95 -10.53
C VAL A 686 -26.85 22.62 -9.22
N VAL A 687 -26.38 21.80 -8.27
CA VAL A 687 -25.91 22.23 -6.96
C VAL A 687 -24.39 22.34 -6.99
N PHE A 688 -23.85 23.41 -6.44
CA PHE A 688 -22.43 23.69 -6.33
C PHE A 688 -22.02 23.61 -4.86
N LYS A 689 -21.36 22.52 -4.49
CA LYS A 689 -20.93 22.26 -3.13
C LYS A 689 -19.46 22.64 -2.93
N ALA A 690 -19.16 23.41 -1.88
CA ALA A 690 -17.79 23.69 -1.44
C ALA A 690 -17.42 22.75 -0.29
N ILE A 691 -16.25 22.16 -0.38
CA ILE A 691 -15.73 21.19 0.59
C ILE A 691 -14.32 21.62 0.98
N SER A 692 -14.04 21.67 2.28
CA SER A 692 -12.70 21.96 2.80
C SER A 692 -12.31 20.94 3.87
N ASP A 693 -11.08 20.46 3.82
CA ASP A 693 -10.45 19.63 4.85
C ASP A 693 -9.61 20.47 5.83
N ARG A 694 -9.51 21.78 5.60
CA ARG A 694 -8.73 22.70 6.45
C ARG A 694 -9.30 22.77 7.86
N LEU A 695 -8.42 22.85 8.84
CA LEU A 695 -8.78 23.02 10.25
C LEU A 695 -9.16 24.48 10.61
N GLN A 696 -9.09 25.40 9.65
CA GLN A 696 -9.49 26.81 9.77
C GLN A 696 -10.71 27.08 8.89
N LYS A 697 -11.47 28.11 9.29
CA LYS A 697 -12.55 28.66 8.46
C LYS A 697 -11.96 29.33 7.21
N MET A 698 -12.68 29.29 6.12
CA MET A 698 -12.32 30.00 4.89
C MET A 698 -13.47 30.84 4.35
N LYS A 699 -13.13 31.90 3.61
CA LYS A 699 -14.07 32.71 2.83
C LYS A 699 -13.68 32.58 1.38
N GLY A 700 -14.67 32.40 0.51
CA GLY A 700 -14.43 32.21 -0.90
C GLY A 700 -15.52 32.83 -1.76
N GLU A 701 -15.26 32.80 -3.06
CA GLU A 701 -16.20 33.19 -4.09
C GLU A 701 -16.25 32.06 -5.15
N LEU A 702 -17.43 31.55 -5.44
CA LEU A 702 -17.65 30.71 -6.63
C LEU A 702 -17.90 31.60 -7.84
N GLU A 703 -17.20 31.30 -8.92
CA GLU A 703 -17.52 31.85 -10.25
C GLU A 703 -18.03 30.71 -11.12
N ILE A 704 -19.32 30.72 -11.44
CA ILE A 704 -20.04 29.71 -12.20
C ILE A 704 -20.28 30.25 -13.60
N THR A 705 -19.75 29.60 -14.63
CA THR A 705 -19.83 30.02 -16.01
C THR A 705 -20.30 28.88 -16.90
N THR A 706 -21.40 29.04 -17.59
CA THR A 706 -21.82 28.13 -18.66
C THR A 706 -21.27 28.64 -20.00
N LEU A 707 -20.62 27.74 -20.72
CA LEU A 707 -19.98 27.98 -22.00
C LEU A 707 -20.55 27.04 -23.07
N THR A 708 -20.63 27.52 -24.33
CA THR A 708 -20.75 26.61 -25.48
C THR A 708 -19.42 25.88 -25.72
N LEU A 709 -19.44 24.82 -26.53
CA LEU A 709 -18.23 24.10 -26.90
C LEU A 709 -17.16 24.97 -27.58
N GLU A 710 -17.58 26.07 -28.22
CA GLU A 710 -16.70 27.07 -28.85
C GLU A 710 -16.32 28.23 -27.91
N GLY A 711 -16.73 28.17 -26.62
CA GLY A 711 -16.31 29.14 -25.60
C GLY A 711 -17.19 30.39 -25.49
N GLN A 712 -18.34 30.43 -26.14
CA GLN A 712 -19.28 31.55 -25.96
C GLN A 712 -19.91 31.45 -24.57
N THR A 713 -19.85 32.51 -23.77
CA THR A 713 -20.52 32.58 -22.47
C THR A 713 -22.03 32.65 -22.63
N VAL A 714 -22.74 31.71 -22.02
CA VAL A 714 -24.22 31.64 -21.99
C VAL A 714 -24.76 32.16 -20.66
N PHE A 715 -24.06 31.85 -19.56
CA PHE A 715 -24.42 32.26 -18.20
C PHE A 715 -23.19 32.55 -17.39
N SER A 716 -23.25 33.52 -16.48
CA SER A 716 -22.16 33.77 -15.50
C SER A 716 -22.75 34.32 -14.21
N LYS A 717 -22.30 33.81 -13.07
CA LYS A 717 -22.71 34.23 -11.73
C LYS A 717 -21.59 34.07 -10.74
N LYS A 718 -21.44 35.05 -9.85
CA LYS A 718 -20.54 35.02 -8.71
C LYS A 718 -21.33 34.87 -7.42
N VAL A 719 -20.87 34.01 -6.50
CA VAL A 719 -21.53 33.75 -5.23
C VAL A 719 -20.47 33.68 -4.14
N SER A 720 -20.47 34.65 -3.22
CA SER A 720 -19.60 34.65 -2.04
C SER A 720 -20.13 33.71 -0.97
N PHE A 721 -19.24 33.05 -0.23
CA PHE A 721 -19.58 32.15 0.86
C PHE A 721 -18.56 32.16 1.99
N ASP A 722 -19.01 31.75 3.18
CA ASP A 722 -18.18 31.44 4.35
C ASP A 722 -18.29 29.93 4.63
N LEU A 723 -17.16 29.23 4.73
CA LEU A 723 -17.13 27.80 5.02
C LEU A 723 -16.43 27.54 6.37
N GLY A 724 -17.07 26.73 7.22
CA GLY A 724 -16.52 26.33 8.52
C GLY A 724 -15.23 25.51 8.38
N ALA A 725 -14.48 25.37 9.49
CA ALA A 725 -13.37 24.42 9.55
C ALA A 725 -13.89 23.01 9.25
N ASN A 726 -13.15 22.25 8.42
CA ASN A 726 -13.54 20.92 7.96
C ASN A 726 -14.95 20.90 7.33
N GLY A 727 -15.35 21.99 6.64
CA GLY A 727 -16.71 22.27 6.20
C GLY A 727 -17.09 21.58 4.89
N CYS A 728 -18.41 21.38 4.71
CA CYS A 728 -18.99 20.83 3.49
C CYS A 728 -20.41 21.39 3.31
N GLU A 729 -20.61 22.37 2.39
CA GLU A 729 -21.85 23.13 2.28
C GLU A 729 -22.27 23.35 0.83
N ASP A 730 -23.59 23.37 0.59
CA ASP A 730 -24.18 23.75 -0.67
C ASP A 730 -24.16 25.29 -0.76
N VAL A 731 -23.29 25.82 -1.62
CA VAL A 731 -23.08 27.27 -1.78
C VAL A 731 -24.09 27.87 -2.74
N ALA A 732 -24.45 27.17 -3.79
CA ALA A 732 -25.43 27.60 -4.78
C ALA A 732 -26.21 26.43 -5.35
N SER A 733 -27.49 26.70 -5.65
CA SER A 733 -28.36 25.80 -6.42
C SER A 733 -29.06 26.60 -7.51
N ILE A 734 -28.83 26.27 -8.76
CA ILE A 734 -29.30 27.03 -9.92
C ILE A 734 -30.04 26.10 -10.86
N THR A 735 -31.20 26.57 -11.41
CA THR A 735 -32.00 25.76 -12.32
C THR A 735 -31.28 25.52 -13.64
N THR A 736 -31.45 24.34 -14.24
CA THR A 736 -30.90 24.04 -15.57
C THR A 736 -31.41 25.01 -16.64
N THR A 737 -32.65 25.50 -16.54
CA THR A 737 -33.20 26.50 -17.44
C THR A 737 -32.44 27.82 -17.40
N GLU A 738 -32.04 28.29 -16.19
CA GLU A 738 -31.23 29.49 -16.00
C GLU A 738 -29.82 29.28 -16.53
N LEU A 739 -29.21 28.16 -16.14
CA LEU A 739 -27.82 27.82 -16.51
C LEU A 739 -27.62 27.67 -18.02
N TYR A 740 -28.59 27.06 -18.72
CA TYR A 740 -28.37 26.77 -20.14
C TYR A 740 -28.82 27.93 -21.05
N GLY A 741 -29.54 28.94 -20.53
CA GLY A 741 -29.87 30.17 -21.26
C GLY A 741 -30.57 29.91 -22.60
N GLY A 742 -31.43 28.88 -22.69
CA GLY A 742 -32.13 28.47 -23.91
C GLY A 742 -31.35 27.59 -24.88
N LYS A 743 -30.07 27.24 -24.55
CA LYS A 743 -29.28 26.22 -25.28
C LYS A 743 -29.73 24.81 -24.90
N LYS A 744 -29.43 23.83 -25.76
CA LYS A 744 -29.61 22.41 -25.43
C LYS A 744 -28.50 21.92 -24.52
N GLU A 745 -28.75 20.89 -23.74
CA GLU A 745 -27.82 20.30 -22.80
C GLU A 745 -26.50 19.83 -23.44
N ASN A 746 -26.58 19.34 -24.68
CA ASN A 746 -25.41 18.89 -25.44
C ASN A 746 -24.67 20.00 -26.23
N GLU A 747 -25.07 21.24 -26.05
CA GLU A 747 -24.42 22.42 -26.66
C GLU A 747 -23.54 23.17 -25.62
N VAL A 748 -23.65 22.84 -24.35
CA VAL A 748 -23.02 23.58 -23.25
C VAL A 748 -22.29 22.69 -22.25
N PHE A 749 -21.38 23.29 -21.52
CA PHE A 749 -20.78 22.74 -20.30
C PHE A 749 -20.65 23.81 -19.23
N ILE A 750 -20.61 23.43 -17.95
CA ILE A 750 -20.51 24.39 -16.86
C ILE A 750 -19.11 24.30 -16.29
N TYR A 751 -18.37 25.39 -16.31
CA TYR A 751 -17.10 25.56 -15.66
C TYR A 751 -17.28 26.36 -14.37
N VAL A 752 -16.80 25.82 -13.26
CA VAL A 752 -16.84 26.49 -11.95
C VAL A 752 -15.43 26.61 -11.36
N THR A 753 -15.15 27.79 -10.82
CA THR A 753 -13.94 28.02 -10.01
C THR A 753 -14.32 28.45 -8.61
N LEU A 754 -13.55 27.98 -7.63
CA LEU A 754 -13.58 28.45 -6.27
C LEU A 754 -12.34 29.32 -6.04
N ASN A 755 -12.57 30.58 -5.73
CA ASN A 755 -11.54 31.59 -5.54
C ASN A 755 -11.44 31.97 -4.06
N GLU A 756 -10.22 32.07 -3.54
CA GLU A 756 -9.89 32.58 -2.21
C GLU A 756 -8.86 33.69 -2.34
N ASN A 757 -9.12 34.87 -1.77
CA ASN A 757 -8.24 36.03 -1.87
C ASN A 757 -7.83 36.36 -3.32
N GLY A 758 -8.73 36.20 -4.28
CA GLY A 758 -8.53 36.50 -5.70
C GLY A 758 -7.71 35.43 -6.45
N LYS A 759 -7.39 34.28 -5.84
CA LYS A 759 -6.71 33.15 -6.47
C LYS A 759 -7.65 31.95 -6.58
N THR A 760 -7.63 31.27 -7.72
CA THR A 760 -8.34 30.01 -7.90
C THR A 760 -7.65 28.92 -7.08
N VAL A 761 -8.38 28.30 -6.14
CA VAL A 761 -7.90 27.21 -5.29
C VAL A 761 -8.52 25.86 -5.67
N SER A 762 -9.61 25.88 -6.42
CA SER A 762 -10.25 24.68 -6.99
C SER A 762 -11.02 25.04 -8.25
N SER A 763 -11.07 24.15 -9.21
CA SER A 763 -11.94 24.26 -10.38
C SER A 763 -12.54 22.91 -10.73
N ASN A 764 -13.69 22.92 -11.39
CA ASN A 764 -14.35 21.69 -11.85
C ASN A 764 -15.22 21.96 -13.06
N ILE A 765 -15.57 20.91 -13.77
CA ILE A 765 -16.46 20.97 -14.94
C ILE A 765 -17.64 20.03 -14.72
N HIS A 766 -18.84 20.53 -14.98
CA HIS A 766 -20.04 19.71 -15.04
C HIS A 766 -20.51 19.61 -16.50
N TYR A 767 -20.66 18.36 -16.94
CA TYR A 767 -21.19 18.02 -18.25
C TYR A 767 -22.64 17.58 -18.11
N PRO A 768 -23.64 18.33 -18.69
CA PRO A 768 -25.06 18.00 -18.58
C PRO A 768 -25.44 16.64 -19.17
N VAL A 769 -24.67 16.14 -20.14
CA VAL A 769 -24.93 14.89 -20.87
C VAL A 769 -23.66 14.06 -20.99
N TYR A 770 -23.77 12.78 -21.37
CA TYR A 770 -22.63 11.91 -21.62
C TYR A 770 -21.81 12.34 -22.82
N SER A 771 -20.55 11.95 -22.85
CA SER A 771 -19.61 12.37 -23.89
C SER A 771 -20.05 12.00 -25.29
N ASN A 772 -20.65 10.83 -25.48
CA ASN A 772 -21.13 10.36 -26.80
C ASN A 772 -22.35 11.16 -27.33
N GLN A 773 -22.96 12.01 -26.51
CA GLN A 773 -24.09 12.86 -26.90
C GLN A 773 -23.65 14.26 -27.37
N TYR A 774 -22.37 14.60 -27.18
CA TYR A 774 -21.77 15.82 -27.69
C TYR A 774 -21.32 15.66 -29.15
N THR A 775 -21.36 16.74 -29.90
CA THR A 775 -20.68 16.87 -31.20
C THR A 775 -19.47 17.75 -31.02
N TYR A 776 -18.35 17.15 -30.73
CA TYR A 776 -17.09 17.89 -30.52
C TYR A 776 -16.53 18.44 -31.82
N SER A 777 -16.03 19.67 -31.77
CA SER A 777 -15.22 20.25 -32.85
C SER A 777 -13.88 19.53 -32.93
N LYS A 778 -13.45 19.12 -34.13
CA LYS A 778 -12.17 18.45 -34.39
C LYS A 778 -11.05 19.46 -34.54
N VAL A 779 -10.78 20.24 -33.50
CA VAL A 779 -9.68 21.21 -33.46
C VAL A 779 -8.44 20.59 -32.86
N ALA A 780 -7.26 21.00 -33.37
CA ALA A 780 -5.99 20.64 -32.77
C ALA A 780 -5.67 21.61 -31.61
N PRO A 781 -5.03 21.14 -30.52
CA PRO A 781 -4.49 22.05 -29.52
C PRO A 781 -3.37 22.91 -30.12
N ILE A 782 -3.30 24.17 -29.70
CA ILE A 782 -2.16 25.05 -29.99
C ILE A 782 -1.16 24.83 -28.86
N ILE A 783 0.00 24.29 -29.19
CA ILE A 783 1.05 23.93 -28.24
C ILE A 783 2.29 24.76 -28.49
N THR A 784 2.80 25.43 -27.46
CA THR A 784 4.09 26.11 -27.49
C THR A 784 5.02 25.46 -26.47
N VAL A 785 6.21 25.07 -26.90
CA VAL A 785 7.21 24.40 -26.05
C VAL A 785 8.24 25.43 -25.61
N GLU A 786 8.36 25.66 -24.30
CA GLU A 786 9.31 26.60 -23.69
C GLU A 786 10.33 25.84 -22.86
N LYS A 787 11.62 26.05 -23.06
CA LYS A 787 12.69 25.44 -22.26
C LYS A 787 12.69 25.97 -20.82
N THR A 788 12.85 25.06 -19.87
CA THR A 788 13.08 25.36 -18.44
C THR A 788 14.43 24.79 -17.97
N ASN A 789 14.75 24.96 -16.67
CA ASN A 789 15.96 24.36 -16.08
C ASN A 789 15.83 22.84 -15.90
N GLU A 790 14.59 22.32 -15.69
CA GLU A 790 14.33 20.90 -15.42
C GLU A 790 13.68 20.16 -16.59
N GLY A 791 13.53 20.84 -17.75
CA GLY A 791 12.87 20.27 -18.92
C GLY A 791 12.18 21.31 -19.78
N VAL A 792 10.84 21.18 -19.93
CA VAL A 792 10.04 22.11 -20.76
C VAL A 792 8.71 22.47 -20.08
N ASN A 793 8.18 23.65 -20.42
CA ASN A 793 6.79 24.03 -20.19
C ASN A 793 6.03 23.95 -21.51
N LEU A 794 4.85 23.35 -21.48
CA LEU A 794 3.92 23.34 -22.60
C LEU A 794 2.81 24.34 -22.31
N ARG A 795 2.71 25.41 -23.14
CA ARG A 795 1.55 26.31 -23.13
C ARG A 795 0.52 25.79 -24.10
N LEU A 796 -0.66 25.52 -23.58
CA LEU A 796 -1.74 24.86 -24.30
C LEU A 796 -2.93 25.80 -24.42
N ARG A 797 -3.45 25.98 -25.63
CA ARG A 797 -4.66 26.74 -25.92
C ARG A 797 -5.54 26.01 -26.95
N SER A 798 -6.81 26.32 -26.97
CA SER A 798 -7.73 25.80 -27.97
C SER A 798 -8.82 26.82 -28.33
N SER A 799 -9.31 26.79 -29.59
CA SER A 799 -10.46 27.55 -30.05
C SER A 799 -11.80 26.92 -29.75
N ALA A 800 -11.82 25.63 -29.34
CA ALA A 800 -13.01 24.91 -28.89
C ALA A 800 -12.62 24.00 -27.71
N LEU A 801 -13.63 23.49 -26.99
CA LEU A 801 -13.39 22.54 -25.89
C LEU A 801 -12.64 21.31 -26.39
N ILE A 802 -11.47 21.02 -25.80
CA ILE A 802 -10.75 19.74 -25.96
C ILE A 802 -10.79 19.01 -24.63
N ARG A 803 -11.44 17.86 -24.58
CA ARG A 803 -11.63 17.07 -23.38
C ARG A 803 -10.57 15.98 -23.25
N GLY A 804 -9.95 15.84 -22.08
CA GLY A 804 -9.06 14.76 -21.74
C GLY A 804 -7.79 14.68 -22.62
N LEU A 805 -7.14 15.83 -22.90
CA LEU A 805 -5.94 15.89 -23.74
C LEU A 805 -4.79 15.12 -23.05
N TYR A 806 -4.43 13.97 -23.59
CA TYR A 806 -3.29 13.16 -23.20
C TYR A 806 -2.08 13.51 -24.06
N LEU A 807 -1.01 13.94 -23.42
CA LEU A 807 0.26 14.32 -24.01
C LEU A 807 1.31 13.23 -23.73
N TYR A 808 2.09 12.85 -24.74
CA TYR A 808 3.12 11.85 -24.54
C TYR A 808 4.29 11.99 -25.53
N VAL A 809 5.42 11.46 -25.13
CA VAL A 809 6.64 11.28 -25.95
C VAL A 809 7.09 9.83 -25.80
N ASP A 810 7.86 9.32 -26.76
CA ASP A 810 8.34 7.93 -26.71
C ASP A 810 9.56 7.76 -25.77
N ASP A 811 9.89 8.77 -24.97
CA ASP A 811 10.97 8.78 -23.99
C ASP A 811 10.48 8.30 -22.62
N ASP A 812 11.16 7.33 -22.03
CA ASP A 812 10.77 6.70 -20.76
C ASP A 812 11.05 7.58 -19.51
N GLU A 813 11.96 8.55 -19.61
CA GLU A 813 12.37 9.40 -18.49
C GLU A 813 11.60 10.71 -18.42
N SER A 814 10.78 11.03 -19.43
CA SER A 814 9.94 12.23 -19.44
C SER A 814 8.71 12.03 -18.55
N PHE A 815 8.53 12.95 -17.57
CA PHE A 815 7.41 12.97 -16.65
C PHE A 815 6.59 14.26 -16.78
N PHE A 816 5.30 14.13 -17.07
CA PHE A 816 4.35 15.23 -17.15
C PHE A 816 3.75 15.49 -15.77
N GLU A 817 3.96 16.68 -15.20
CA GLU A 817 3.38 17.05 -13.88
C GLU A 817 1.85 17.13 -13.93
N GLN A 818 1.27 17.39 -15.10
CA GLN A 818 -0.15 17.35 -15.40
C GLN A 818 -0.37 16.65 -16.73
N ASN A 819 -1.46 15.90 -16.85
CA ASN A 819 -1.83 15.26 -18.11
C ASN A 819 -3.35 14.99 -18.14
N TYR A 820 -3.87 14.53 -19.27
CA TYR A 820 -5.31 14.34 -19.50
C TYR A 820 -6.14 15.61 -19.21
N VAL A 821 -5.54 16.77 -19.51
CA VAL A 821 -6.12 18.08 -19.23
C VAL A 821 -7.30 18.40 -20.13
N THR A 822 -8.25 19.18 -19.65
CA THR A 822 -9.34 19.71 -20.47
C THR A 822 -9.04 21.16 -20.84
N LEU A 823 -8.89 21.45 -22.14
CA LEU A 823 -8.66 22.81 -22.61
C LEU A 823 -9.99 23.54 -22.82
N ILE A 824 -10.18 24.60 -22.05
CA ILE A 824 -11.33 25.47 -22.12
C ILE A 824 -11.04 26.58 -23.13
N PRO A 825 -11.93 26.84 -24.12
CA PRO A 825 -11.69 27.88 -25.10
C PRO A 825 -11.41 29.25 -24.46
N GLY A 826 -10.38 29.93 -24.96
CA GLY A 826 -9.96 31.23 -24.45
C GLY A 826 -9.13 31.22 -23.17
N LYS A 827 -8.90 30.02 -22.55
CA LYS A 827 -7.99 29.87 -21.43
C LYS A 827 -6.67 29.21 -21.86
N GLU A 828 -5.61 29.55 -21.16
CA GLU A 828 -4.31 28.92 -21.33
C GLU A 828 -4.06 27.96 -20.16
N GLU A 829 -3.63 26.76 -20.48
CA GLU A 829 -3.12 25.79 -19.52
C GLU A 829 -1.60 25.64 -19.68
N VAL A 830 -0.89 25.47 -18.57
CA VAL A 830 0.57 25.28 -18.58
C VAL A 830 0.89 23.93 -17.94
N VAL A 831 1.48 23.04 -18.74
CA VAL A 831 1.93 21.73 -18.28
C VAL A 831 3.46 21.73 -18.18
N GLN A 832 3.97 21.50 -16.99
CA GLN A 832 5.40 21.29 -16.76
C GLN A 832 5.77 19.85 -17.07
N VAL A 833 6.89 19.67 -17.78
CA VAL A 833 7.43 18.34 -18.09
C VAL A 833 8.90 18.30 -17.66
N LYS A 834 9.20 17.36 -16.77
CA LYS A 834 10.58 17.00 -16.44
C LYS A 834 11.10 16.10 -17.55
N THR A 835 12.19 16.50 -18.21
CA THR A 835 12.79 15.74 -19.32
C THR A 835 14.24 16.15 -19.51
N HIS A 836 15.06 15.20 -19.94
CA HIS A 836 16.43 15.48 -20.38
C HIS A 836 16.52 15.85 -21.88
N LEU A 837 15.41 15.69 -22.62
CA LEU A 837 15.36 16.07 -24.03
C LEU A 837 15.50 17.60 -24.20
N SER A 838 16.19 18.03 -25.27
CA SER A 838 16.12 19.43 -25.66
C SER A 838 14.71 19.81 -26.10
N ALA A 839 14.33 21.08 -25.94
CA ALA A 839 12.99 21.55 -26.34
C ALA A 839 12.64 21.17 -27.80
N ALA A 840 13.60 21.31 -28.73
CA ALA A 840 13.39 20.95 -30.14
C ALA A 840 13.24 19.41 -30.33
N ALA A 841 13.98 18.61 -29.58
CA ALA A 841 13.84 17.15 -29.65
C ALA A 841 12.53 16.67 -29.02
N PHE A 842 12.10 17.31 -27.93
CA PHE A 842 10.84 17.05 -27.25
C PHE A 842 9.66 17.43 -28.17
N GLU A 843 9.66 18.62 -28.73
CA GLU A 843 8.61 19.12 -29.64
C GLU A 843 8.42 18.19 -30.85
N LYS A 844 9.51 17.69 -31.41
CA LYS A 844 9.49 16.74 -32.56
C LYS A 844 8.85 15.40 -32.20
N GLN A 845 8.98 14.96 -30.93
CA GLN A 845 8.44 13.66 -30.46
C GLN A 845 7.06 13.80 -29.85
N LEU A 846 6.64 15.02 -29.50
CA LEU A 846 5.38 15.26 -28.79
C LEU A 846 4.19 14.81 -29.64
N LYS A 847 3.37 13.95 -29.05
CA LYS A 847 2.13 13.41 -29.60
C LYS A 847 1.00 13.66 -28.61
N TYR A 848 -0.23 13.57 -29.08
CA TYR A 848 -1.40 13.70 -28.23
C TYR A 848 -2.59 12.87 -28.72
N LEU A 849 -3.47 12.53 -27.75
CA LEU A 849 -4.81 11.98 -27.97
C LEU A 849 -5.81 12.82 -27.17
N SER A 850 -7.07 12.81 -27.59
CA SER A 850 -8.18 13.46 -26.87
C SER A 850 -9.48 12.77 -27.13
N VAL A 851 -10.45 12.96 -26.24
CA VAL A 851 -11.83 12.47 -26.44
C VAL A 851 -12.42 12.99 -27.75
N ASN A 852 -12.11 14.23 -28.15
CA ASN A 852 -12.60 14.82 -29.41
C ASN A 852 -12.11 14.08 -30.67
N GLN A 853 -10.93 13.45 -30.62
CA GLN A 853 -10.40 12.70 -31.77
C GLN A 853 -11.04 11.30 -31.86
N VAL A 854 -11.37 10.73 -30.73
CA VAL A 854 -11.92 9.37 -30.62
C VAL A 854 -13.44 9.35 -30.80
N ASN A 855 -14.14 10.36 -30.33
CA ASN A 855 -15.61 10.50 -30.42
C ASN A 855 -16.15 10.91 -31.82
#